data_083166c0ebeee95a132563fe3e608173
#
_entry.id   083166c0ebeee95a132563fe3e608173
#
_cell.length_a   1.000
_cell.length_b   1.000
_cell.length_c   1.000
_cell.angle_alpha   90.00
_cell.angle_beta   90.00
_cell.angle_gamma   90.00
#
_symmetry.space_group_name_H-M   'P 1'
#
loop_
_entity.id
_entity.type
_entity.pdbx_description
1 polymer ?
#
loop_
_entity_poly.entity_id
_entity_poly.type
_entity_poly.pdbx_seq_one_letter_code
_entity_poly.pdbx_strand_id
1 'polypeptide(L)'
;MNTGAFLAADSPDVLGAVGGIQQNAWLLIAFPALGALILLVAGRRANGWGHILGCATVIASFVYGALLFGSLLGFPAESGRVRDLHLYSWIPVNALQVDFGLRIDPLSMVFVLLITGVGALIHIYSIGYMAHDQEGRTGRENTERRRFFGYLNLFVAAMLILVLGNGFVTLYLGWEGVGLASYLLIGFWQNRPSAAAAATKAFVMNRVGDVGLALAIFLLFANLGTTQYSEVFARAGELSPGVLLAITLLLLLGACGKSGQVPLQAWLPDAMEGPTPVSALIHAATMVTAGVYLIARSSPLYTLSPGGQLAATIVGAVTLLVGCIIGCAYDDIKKVLAYSTVSQIGYMMLAVGLGPAGYALGIMHLLTHGFFKAGLFLGAGSVMHGMNDEVDMRKFGGLYRFMPITFVTFGLGYLALIGFPFLSGYYSKDAIIEAAFGQEGWRGWVFGGAAMLGAAITAFYMTRLVLMTFFGAKRWENLKASNGKDFHPHESPAVMTAPMIVLAVGSIAAGMFFAGGDRLTGFLAPSLGELQEPTHTAIPHSMIPLLTVVLSALGVLIAWLVVGRKPVPVERPQRVSPIVRAARADLGGNALNNALAVRPAFGLARGLVTVDSRGVDGAVNGIAGFLGFSSGRLRRWQTGFVRSYALSMLFGGIVVIAALMVVGIPT
;
A
#
# COMPACT_ATOMS: atom_id res chain seq x y z
N MET A 1 -33.73 -10.05 3.67
CA MET A 1 -32.46 -9.77 2.98
C MET A 1 -32.17 -10.95 2.07
N ASN A 2 -32.01 -10.73 0.79
CA ASN A 2 -31.85 -11.82 -0.19
C ASN A 2 -30.37 -12.24 -0.28
N THR A 3 -29.86 -12.89 0.78
CA THR A 3 -28.49 -13.43 0.85
C THR A 3 -28.24 -14.50 -0.23
N GLY A 4 -29.31 -15.14 -0.74
CA GLY A 4 -29.21 -16.17 -1.76
C GLY A 4 -28.74 -15.68 -3.13
N ALA A 5 -29.10 -14.44 -3.53
CA ALA A 5 -28.68 -13.89 -4.81
C ALA A 5 -27.19 -13.50 -4.83
N PHE A 6 -26.62 -13.11 -3.66
CA PHE A 6 -25.24 -12.75 -3.54
C PHE A 6 -24.28 -13.96 -3.55
N LEU A 7 -24.72 -15.08 -2.96
CA LEU A 7 -23.97 -16.33 -2.95
C LEU A 7 -24.09 -17.08 -4.27
N ALA A 8 -25.18 -16.87 -5.04
CA ALA A 8 -25.39 -17.51 -6.32
C ALA A 8 -24.48 -16.94 -7.45
N ALA A 9 -24.00 -15.70 -7.30
CA ALA A 9 -23.14 -15.06 -8.31
C ALA A 9 -21.75 -15.73 -8.44
N ASP A 10 -21.27 -16.40 -7.38
CA ASP A 10 -19.97 -17.08 -7.35
C ASP A 10 -20.09 -18.62 -7.34
N SER A 11 -21.27 -19.18 -7.63
CA SER A 11 -21.39 -20.63 -7.83
C SER A 11 -20.65 -21.08 -9.11
N PRO A 12 -20.05 -22.29 -9.15
CA PRO A 12 -19.36 -22.80 -10.35
C PRO A 12 -20.20 -22.76 -11.63
N ASP A 13 -21.51 -22.80 -11.49
CA ASP A 13 -22.47 -22.77 -12.60
C ASP A 13 -22.65 -21.38 -13.25
N VAL A 14 -22.16 -20.31 -12.59
CA VAL A 14 -22.25 -18.91 -13.07
C VAL A 14 -20.96 -18.44 -13.74
N LEU A 15 -19.86 -19.22 -13.62
CA LEU A 15 -18.61 -18.88 -14.29
C LEU A 15 -18.73 -19.07 -15.79
N GLY A 16 -18.56 -17.99 -16.55
CA GLY A 16 -18.55 -18.04 -18.01
C GLY A 16 -17.32 -18.73 -18.56
N ALA A 17 -17.47 -19.46 -19.68
CA ALA A 17 -16.34 -20.09 -20.37
C ALA A 17 -15.35 -19.03 -20.88
N VAL A 18 -14.04 -19.23 -20.62
CA VAL A 18 -12.98 -18.36 -21.13
C VAL A 18 -12.71 -18.66 -22.61
N GLY A 19 -12.78 -17.63 -23.45
CA GLY A 19 -12.55 -17.78 -24.89
C GLY A 19 -11.93 -16.55 -25.54
N GLY A 20 -11.44 -16.70 -26.76
CA GLY A 20 -10.87 -15.60 -27.54
C GLY A 20 -9.67 -14.94 -26.85
N ILE A 21 -9.68 -13.60 -26.80
CA ILE A 21 -8.55 -12.83 -26.20
C ILE A 21 -8.39 -13.07 -24.70
N GLN A 22 -9.43 -13.53 -24.00
CA GLN A 22 -9.38 -13.76 -22.55
C GLN A 22 -8.45 -14.93 -22.18
N GLN A 23 -8.24 -15.91 -23.06
CA GLN A 23 -7.31 -17.02 -22.84
C GLN A 23 -5.86 -16.55 -22.64
N ASN A 24 -5.53 -15.38 -23.16
CA ASN A 24 -4.21 -14.78 -23.07
C ASN A 24 -4.12 -13.66 -22.01
N ALA A 25 -5.05 -13.60 -21.04
CA ALA A 25 -5.05 -12.57 -19.98
C ALA A 25 -3.75 -12.53 -19.18
N TRP A 26 -3.00 -13.64 -19.13
CA TRP A 26 -1.65 -13.71 -18.52
C TRP A 26 -0.65 -12.71 -19.14
N LEU A 27 -0.88 -12.25 -20.38
CA LEU A 27 -0.05 -11.23 -21.04
C LEU A 27 -0.07 -9.90 -20.28
N LEU A 28 -1.15 -9.57 -19.57
CA LEU A 28 -1.22 -8.39 -18.71
C LEU A 28 -0.07 -8.37 -17.70
N ILE A 29 0.22 -9.51 -17.10
CA ILE A 29 1.29 -9.69 -16.12
C ILE A 29 2.63 -9.86 -16.81
N ALA A 30 2.67 -10.61 -17.91
CA ALA A 30 3.90 -10.96 -18.60
C ALA A 30 4.62 -9.74 -19.17
N PHE A 31 3.91 -8.77 -19.74
CA PHE A 31 4.55 -7.56 -20.30
C PHE A 31 5.39 -6.81 -19.25
N PRO A 32 4.86 -6.32 -18.12
CA PRO A 32 5.67 -5.63 -17.14
C PRO A 32 6.66 -6.56 -16.42
N ALA A 33 6.36 -7.85 -16.23
CA ALA A 33 7.28 -8.81 -15.66
C ALA A 33 8.52 -9.01 -16.55
N LEU A 34 8.35 -9.16 -17.86
CA LEU A 34 9.45 -9.23 -18.82
C LEU A 34 10.22 -7.93 -18.88
N GLY A 35 9.53 -6.78 -18.84
CA GLY A 35 10.17 -5.47 -18.73
C GLY A 35 11.10 -5.40 -17.53
N ALA A 36 10.61 -5.77 -16.34
CA ALA A 36 11.39 -5.83 -15.11
C ALA A 36 12.59 -6.78 -15.25
N LEU A 37 12.37 -8.00 -15.71
CA LEU A 37 13.42 -9.01 -15.89
C LEU A 37 14.53 -8.52 -16.81
N ILE A 38 14.19 -8.05 -17.99
CA ILE A 38 15.17 -7.55 -18.98
C ILE A 38 15.95 -6.37 -18.40
N LEU A 39 15.28 -5.39 -17.79
CA LEU A 39 15.91 -4.21 -17.22
C LEU A 39 16.86 -4.54 -16.06
N LEU A 40 16.54 -5.52 -15.24
CA LEU A 40 17.37 -5.92 -14.11
C LEU A 40 18.56 -6.80 -14.54
N VAL A 41 18.35 -7.72 -15.50
CA VAL A 41 19.39 -8.68 -15.94
C VAL A 41 20.35 -8.09 -17.00
N ALA A 42 19.86 -7.27 -17.94
CA ALA A 42 20.69 -6.70 -19.03
C ALA A 42 21.79 -5.75 -18.53
N GLY A 43 21.76 -5.35 -17.28
CA GLY A 43 22.81 -4.55 -16.67
C GLY A 43 23.02 -3.22 -17.41
N ARG A 44 24.28 -2.79 -17.53
CA ARG A 44 24.66 -1.49 -18.15
C ARG A 44 24.24 -1.35 -19.60
N ARG A 45 24.00 -2.45 -20.33
CA ARG A 45 23.58 -2.44 -21.73
C ARG A 45 22.21 -1.77 -21.93
N ALA A 46 21.36 -1.78 -20.90
CA ALA A 46 20.03 -1.18 -20.94
C ALA A 46 19.98 0.29 -20.44
N ASN A 47 21.08 0.90 -20.02
CA ASN A 47 21.06 2.24 -19.45
C ASN A 47 20.51 3.33 -20.41
N GLY A 48 20.82 3.24 -21.70
CA GLY A 48 20.39 4.24 -22.68
C GLY A 48 18.91 4.12 -23.09
N TRP A 49 18.41 2.91 -23.24
CA TRP A 49 17.08 2.62 -23.79
C TRP A 49 16.07 2.01 -22.80
N GLY A 50 16.53 1.61 -21.62
CA GLY A 50 15.71 0.86 -20.65
C GLY A 50 14.43 1.57 -20.22
N HIS A 51 14.44 2.91 -20.15
CA HIS A 51 13.24 3.70 -19.85
C HIS A 51 12.15 3.56 -20.93
N ILE A 52 12.55 3.41 -22.22
CA ILE A 52 11.61 3.19 -23.32
C ILE A 52 10.95 1.82 -23.19
N LEU A 53 11.72 0.76 -22.89
CA LEU A 53 11.17 -0.57 -22.66
C LEU A 53 10.22 -0.58 -21.45
N GLY A 54 10.63 0.05 -20.34
CA GLY A 54 9.79 0.13 -19.14
C GLY A 54 8.45 0.80 -19.40
N CYS A 55 8.41 1.87 -20.21
CA CYS A 55 7.16 2.50 -20.63
C CYS A 55 6.37 1.60 -21.59
N ALA A 56 7.02 1.03 -22.60
CA ALA A 56 6.37 0.25 -23.65
C ALA A 56 5.65 -0.98 -23.11
N THR A 57 6.24 -1.69 -22.15
CA THR A 57 5.64 -2.88 -21.53
C THR A 57 4.38 -2.57 -20.72
N VAL A 58 4.37 -1.46 -19.98
CA VAL A 58 3.19 -1.04 -19.21
C VAL A 58 2.10 -0.49 -20.13
N ILE A 59 2.46 0.25 -21.18
CA ILE A 59 1.52 0.71 -22.21
C ILE A 59 0.91 -0.50 -22.95
N ALA A 60 1.71 -1.51 -23.32
CA ALA A 60 1.20 -2.74 -23.94
C ALA A 60 0.20 -3.46 -23.01
N SER A 61 0.51 -3.53 -21.72
CA SER A 61 -0.41 -4.07 -20.71
C SER A 61 -1.70 -3.25 -20.62
N PHE A 62 -1.63 -1.92 -20.68
CA PHE A 62 -2.82 -1.06 -20.69
C PHE A 62 -3.68 -1.27 -21.93
N VAL A 63 -3.08 -1.28 -23.11
CA VAL A 63 -3.80 -1.52 -24.38
C VAL A 63 -4.50 -2.87 -24.36
N TYR A 64 -3.77 -3.91 -23.93
CA TYR A 64 -4.36 -5.24 -23.83
C TYR A 64 -5.47 -5.32 -22.78
N GLY A 65 -5.31 -4.63 -21.63
CA GLY A 65 -6.34 -4.49 -20.60
C GLY A 65 -7.59 -3.80 -21.11
N ALA A 66 -7.44 -2.75 -21.93
CA ALA A 66 -8.57 -2.04 -22.55
C ALA A 66 -9.33 -2.95 -23.57
N LEU A 67 -8.61 -3.77 -24.33
CA LEU A 67 -9.24 -4.76 -25.22
C LEU A 67 -10.00 -5.83 -24.43
N LEU A 68 -9.43 -6.34 -23.34
CA LEU A 68 -10.10 -7.29 -22.45
C LEU A 68 -11.34 -6.68 -21.80
N PHE A 69 -11.25 -5.45 -21.32
CA PHE A 69 -12.39 -4.72 -20.78
C PHE A 69 -13.50 -4.56 -21.81
N GLY A 70 -13.14 -4.16 -23.04
CA GLY A 70 -14.09 -4.08 -24.15
C GLY A 70 -14.77 -5.42 -24.47
N SER A 71 -14.01 -6.52 -24.41
CA SER A 71 -14.57 -7.86 -24.59
C SER A 71 -15.55 -8.24 -23.47
N LEU A 72 -15.28 -7.82 -22.23
CA LEU A 72 -16.13 -8.11 -21.08
C LEU A 72 -17.47 -7.38 -21.16
N LEU A 73 -17.50 -6.15 -21.72
CA LEU A 73 -18.72 -5.39 -21.95
C LEU A 73 -19.70 -6.07 -22.91
N GLY A 74 -19.20 -6.92 -23.81
CA GLY A 74 -20.01 -7.71 -24.76
C GLY A 74 -20.79 -8.86 -24.13
N PHE A 75 -20.56 -9.19 -22.85
CA PHE A 75 -21.26 -10.27 -22.15
C PHE A 75 -22.40 -9.74 -21.26
N PRO A 76 -23.50 -10.54 -21.10
CA PRO A 76 -24.58 -10.21 -20.19
C PRO A 76 -24.06 -9.96 -18.77
N ALA A 77 -24.64 -8.99 -18.06
CA ALA A 77 -24.23 -8.63 -16.72
C ALA A 77 -24.42 -9.78 -15.72
N GLU A 78 -25.53 -10.54 -15.85
CA GLU A 78 -25.96 -11.52 -14.86
C GLU A 78 -25.23 -12.87 -14.94
N SER A 79 -24.68 -13.27 -16.09
CA SER A 79 -24.21 -14.65 -16.30
C SER A 79 -22.90 -14.80 -17.07
N GLY A 80 -22.17 -13.74 -17.35
CA GLY A 80 -21.03 -13.87 -18.26
C GLY A 80 -19.80 -13.05 -17.94
N ARG A 81 -19.85 -12.18 -16.91
CA ARG A 81 -18.76 -11.25 -16.64
C ARG A 81 -17.77 -11.73 -15.58
N VAL A 82 -18.01 -12.84 -14.91
CA VAL A 82 -17.07 -13.46 -13.97
C VAL A 82 -16.51 -14.73 -14.60
N ARG A 83 -15.18 -14.79 -14.78
CA ARG A 83 -14.50 -15.88 -15.49
C ARG A 83 -13.17 -16.19 -14.81
N ASP A 84 -12.92 -17.47 -14.57
CA ASP A 84 -11.67 -17.96 -14.04
C ASP A 84 -10.86 -18.68 -15.13
N LEU A 85 -9.63 -18.21 -15.37
CA LEU A 85 -8.67 -18.82 -16.27
C LEU A 85 -7.67 -19.62 -15.46
N HIS A 86 -7.72 -20.94 -15.55
CA HIS A 86 -6.69 -21.82 -15.00
C HIS A 86 -5.45 -21.80 -15.90
N LEU A 87 -4.27 -21.58 -15.32
CA LEU A 87 -3.01 -21.60 -16.04
C LEU A 87 -2.22 -22.88 -15.76
N TYR A 88 -1.96 -23.19 -14.50
CA TYR A 88 -1.29 -24.43 -14.07
C TYR A 88 -1.53 -24.70 -12.59
N SER A 89 -1.39 -25.95 -12.17
CA SER A 89 -1.39 -26.33 -10.75
C SER A 89 -0.05 -25.99 -10.12
N TRP A 90 -0.09 -25.05 -9.16
CA TRP A 90 1.11 -24.50 -8.53
C TRP A 90 1.56 -25.29 -7.30
N ILE A 91 0.64 -25.60 -6.39
CA ILE A 91 0.94 -26.36 -5.15
C ILE A 91 -0.01 -27.57 -5.09
N PRO A 92 0.33 -28.68 -5.77
CA PRO A 92 -0.50 -29.91 -5.74
C PRO A 92 -0.03 -30.84 -4.60
N VAL A 93 -0.33 -30.49 -3.34
CA VAL A 93 0.17 -31.25 -2.17
C VAL A 93 -1.01 -31.80 -1.38
N ASN A 94 -1.33 -33.08 -1.57
CA ASN A 94 -2.40 -33.80 -0.85
C ASN A 94 -3.71 -33.01 -0.83
N ALA A 95 -4.21 -32.64 0.34
CA ALA A 95 -5.44 -31.84 0.48
C ALA A 95 -5.28 -30.39 0.04
N LEU A 96 -4.07 -29.84 0.03
CA LEU A 96 -3.79 -28.49 -0.43
C LEU A 96 -3.60 -28.48 -1.95
N GLN A 97 -4.63 -28.08 -2.67
CA GLN A 97 -4.58 -27.88 -4.11
C GLN A 97 -4.66 -26.39 -4.39
N VAL A 98 -3.56 -25.79 -4.84
CA VAL A 98 -3.51 -24.38 -5.21
C VAL A 98 -3.16 -24.26 -6.68
N ASP A 99 -4.09 -23.79 -7.46
CA ASP A 99 -3.89 -23.47 -8.86
C ASP A 99 -3.45 -22.02 -9.04
N PHE A 100 -2.52 -21.79 -9.94
CA PHE A 100 -2.22 -20.45 -10.41
C PHE A 100 -3.19 -20.15 -11.56
N GLY A 101 -4.17 -19.32 -11.27
CA GLY A 101 -5.21 -18.90 -12.20
C GLY A 101 -5.49 -17.42 -12.10
N LEU A 102 -6.23 -16.91 -13.07
CA LEU A 102 -6.60 -15.50 -13.16
C LEU A 102 -8.11 -15.36 -13.19
N ARG A 103 -8.64 -14.47 -12.32
CA ARG A 103 -10.04 -14.07 -12.35
C ARG A 103 -10.22 -12.80 -13.16
N ILE A 104 -10.99 -12.92 -14.25
CA ILE A 104 -11.38 -11.83 -15.13
C ILE A 104 -12.82 -11.47 -14.78
N ASP A 105 -13.00 -10.39 -14.03
CA ASP A 105 -14.31 -9.93 -13.59
C ASP A 105 -14.36 -8.38 -13.56
N PRO A 106 -15.53 -7.77 -13.37
CA PRO A 106 -15.67 -6.33 -13.33
C PRO A 106 -14.72 -5.65 -12.32
N LEU A 107 -14.57 -6.21 -11.12
CA LEU A 107 -13.70 -5.64 -10.09
C LEU A 107 -12.22 -5.70 -10.51
N SER A 108 -11.72 -6.86 -10.96
CA SER A 108 -10.33 -6.99 -11.42
C SER A 108 -10.04 -6.05 -12.59
N MET A 109 -10.98 -5.94 -13.56
CA MET A 109 -10.75 -5.17 -14.77
C MET A 109 -10.69 -3.65 -14.54
N VAL A 110 -11.48 -3.09 -13.63
CA VAL A 110 -11.35 -1.65 -13.28
C VAL A 110 -10.00 -1.38 -12.61
N PHE A 111 -9.49 -2.31 -11.81
CA PHE A 111 -8.14 -2.19 -11.23
C PHE A 111 -7.05 -2.36 -12.29
N VAL A 112 -7.17 -3.29 -13.22
CA VAL A 112 -6.22 -3.45 -14.34
C VAL A 112 -6.09 -2.15 -15.12
N LEU A 113 -7.21 -1.52 -15.49
CA LEU A 113 -7.19 -0.26 -16.23
C LEU A 113 -6.58 0.89 -15.41
N LEU A 114 -6.89 0.97 -14.11
CA LEU A 114 -6.32 1.99 -13.23
C LEU A 114 -4.80 1.80 -13.08
N ILE A 115 -4.35 0.58 -12.73
CA ILE A 115 -2.95 0.26 -12.48
C ILE A 115 -2.11 0.49 -13.73
N THR A 116 -2.56 -0.01 -14.87
CA THR A 116 -1.79 0.08 -16.12
C THR A 116 -1.90 1.46 -16.77
N GLY A 117 -3.07 2.10 -16.74
CA GLY A 117 -3.29 3.41 -17.34
C GLY A 117 -2.59 4.53 -16.56
N VAL A 118 -2.87 4.68 -15.27
CA VAL A 118 -2.18 5.66 -14.42
C VAL A 118 -0.70 5.28 -14.29
N GLY A 119 -0.38 3.97 -14.19
CA GLY A 119 0.99 3.48 -14.19
C GLY A 119 1.77 3.89 -15.45
N ALA A 120 1.19 3.78 -16.64
CA ALA A 120 1.82 4.21 -17.90
C ALA A 120 2.12 5.73 -17.89
N LEU A 121 1.16 6.55 -17.42
CA LEU A 121 1.38 8.00 -17.30
C LEU A 121 2.51 8.32 -16.32
N ILE A 122 2.60 7.62 -15.21
CA ILE A 122 3.68 7.77 -14.23
C ILE A 122 5.03 7.34 -14.83
N HIS A 123 5.08 6.27 -15.62
CA HIS A 123 6.29 5.83 -16.32
C HIS A 123 6.76 6.90 -17.32
N ILE A 124 5.85 7.46 -18.12
CA ILE A 124 6.18 8.54 -19.06
C ILE A 124 6.72 9.78 -18.29
N TYR A 125 6.04 10.22 -17.25
CA TYR A 125 6.49 11.31 -16.37
C TYR A 125 7.90 11.06 -15.82
N SER A 126 8.19 9.82 -15.42
CA SER A 126 9.47 9.42 -14.85
C SER A 126 10.65 9.57 -15.80
N ILE A 127 10.41 9.61 -17.12
CA ILE A 127 11.45 9.87 -18.12
C ILE A 127 12.09 11.25 -17.87
N GLY A 128 11.26 12.27 -17.70
CA GLY A 128 11.74 13.63 -17.41
C GLY A 128 12.26 13.78 -15.98
N TYR A 129 11.53 13.26 -14.99
CA TYR A 129 11.88 13.36 -13.58
C TYR A 129 13.25 12.74 -13.26
N MET A 130 13.54 11.55 -13.79
CA MET A 130 14.79 10.83 -13.56
C MET A 130 15.92 11.22 -14.52
N ALA A 131 15.69 12.14 -15.48
CA ALA A 131 16.72 12.57 -16.41
C ALA A 131 17.84 13.37 -15.73
N HIS A 132 17.50 14.10 -14.67
CA HIS A 132 18.38 15.01 -13.95
C HIS A 132 18.63 14.54 -12.50
N ASP A 133 18.48 13.24 -12.22
CA ASP A 133 18.75 12.71 -10.89
C ASP A 133 20.23 12.91 -10.53
N GLN A 134 20.49 13.97 -9.74
CA GLN A 134 21.83 14.41 -9.37
C GLN A 134 22.43 13.57 -8.24
N GLU A 135 21.70 12.67 -7.61
CA GLU A 135 22.20 11.87 -6.50
C GLU A 135 22.89 10.58 -6.91
N GLY A 136 22.77 10.18 -8.16
CA GLY A 136 23.63 9.16 -8.78
C GLY A 136 25.08 9.65 -8.98
N ARG A 137 25.51 10.64 -8.26
CA ARG A 137 26.74 11.47 -8.40
C ARG A 137 28.09 10.77 -8.22
N THR A 138 28.14 9.49 -8.39
CA THR A 138 29.44 8.80 -8.51
C THR A 138 30.02 8.83 -9.93
N GLY A 139 29.61 9.76 -10.80
CA GLY A 139 30.09 9.87 -12.18
C GLY A 139 29.54 8.78 -13.12
N ARG A 140 28.44 8.11 -12.75
CA ARG A 140 27.80 7.03 -13.51
C ARG A 140 26.34 7.38 -13.80
N GLU A 141 26.13 8.43 -14.51
CA GLU A 141 24.84 9.06 -14.83
C GLU A 141 23.89 8.02 -15.35
N ASN A 142 23.45 7.25 -15.67
CA ASN A 142 22.40 6.41 -16.28
C ASN A 142 22.16 5.04 -15.59
N THR A 143 22.97 4.61 -14.64
CA THR A 143 22.80 3.27 -14.02
C THR A 143 21.57 3.20 -13.14
N GLU A 144 21.23 4.28 -12.47
CA GLU A 144 20.11 4.40 -11.56
C GLU A 144 18.76 4.38 -12.32
N ARG A 145 18.69 5.07 -13.46
CA ARG A 145 17.46 5.18 -14.27
C ARG A 145 16.94 3.83 -14.71
N ARG A 146 17.80 2.92 -15.19
CA ARG A 146 17.43 1.57 -15.59
C ARG A 146 16.84 0.78 -14.41
N ARG A 147 17.51 0.82 -13.25
CA ARG A 147 17.06 0.15 -12.03
C ARG A 147 15.70 0.66 -11.58
N PHE A 148 15.49 1.97 -11.67
CA PHE A 148 14.21 2.61 -11.35
C PHE A 148 13.07 2.06 -12.19
N PHE A 149 13.19 2.06 -13.52
CA PHE A 149 12.16 1.51 -14.42
C PHE A 149 11.97 0.00 -14.23
N GLY A 150 13.03 -0.75 -13.94
CA GLY A 150 12.94 -2.17 -13.60
C GLY A 150 12.08 -2.41 -12.36
N TYR A 151 12.27 -1.62 -11.30
CA TYR A 151 11.47 -1.74 -10.08
C TYR A 151 10.04 -1.26 -10.25
N LEU A 152 9.79 -0.21 -11.05
CA LEU A 152 8.43 0.22 -11.39
C LEU A 152 7.66 -0.87 -12.13
N ASN A 153 8.29 -1.52 -13.12
CA ASN A 153 7.70 -2.63 -13.86
C ASN A 153 7.42 -3.84 -12.97
N LEU A 154 8.36 -4.21 -12.07
CA LEU A 154 8.16 -5.26 -11.09
C LEU A 154 6.96 -4.97 -10.20
N PHE A 155 6.81 -3.71 -9.78
CA PHE A 155 5.68 -3.28 -8.96
C PHE A 155 4.35 -3.45 -9.70
N VAL A 156 4.27 -3.01 -10.97
CA VAL A 156 3.07 -3.15 -11.81
C VAL A 156 2.72 -4.63 -12.02
N ALA A 157 3.73 -5.48 -12.33
CA ALA A 157 3.52 -6.92 -12.50
C ALA A 157 2.96 -7.57 -11.23
N ALA A 158 3.55 -7.27 -10.07
CA ALA A 158 3.10 -7.79 -8.79
C ALA A 158 1.67 -7.33 -8.44
N MET A 159 1.34 -6.06 -8.72
CA MET A 159 -0.01 -5.54 -8.48
C MET A 159 -1.05 -6.19 -9.40
N LEU A 160 -0.68 -6.50 -10.65
CA LEU A 160 -1.56 -7.24 -11.57
C LEU A 160 -1.78 -8.69 -11.12
N ILE A 161 -0.76 -9.37 -10.57
CA ILE A 161 -0.95 -10.69 -9.94
C ILE A 161 -1.94 -10.58 -8.77
N LEU A 162 -1.82 -9.56 -7.93
CA LEU A 162 -2.69 -9.34 -6.78
C LEU A 162 -4.16 -9.21 -7.19
N VAL A 163 -4.46 -8.38 -8.19
CA VAL A 163 -5.85 -8.07 -8.57
C VAL A 163 -6.47 -9.09 -9.52
N LEU A 164 -5.65 -9.86 -10.25
CA LEU A 164 -6.11 -10.89 -11.18
C LEU A 164 -6.12 -12.29 -10.59
N GLY A 165 -5.48 -12.54 -9.43
CA GLY A 165 -5.48 -13.86 -8.82
C GLY A 165 -6.88 -14.41 -8.59
N ASN A 166 -7.10 -15.70 -8.91
CA ASN A 166 -8.38 -16.40 -8.75
C ASN A 166 -8.58 -17.01 -7.34
N GLY A 167 -7.65 -16.78 -6.42
CA GLY A 167 -7.70 -17.29 -5.04
C GLY A 167 -6.83 -16.49 -4.08
N PHE A 168 -7.03 -16.73 -2.79
CA PHE A 168 -6.33 -15.99 -1.73
C PHE A 168 -4.81 -16.22 -1.73
N VAL A 169 -4.32 -17.41 -2.14
CA VAL A 169 -2.88 -17.69 -2.21
C VAL A 169 -2.23 -16.97 -3.40
N THR A 170 -2.89 -16.93 -4.56
CA THR A 170 -2.39 -16.18 -5.72
C THR A 170 -2.41 -14.67 -5.42
N LEU A 171 -3.48 -14.18 -4.77
CA LEU A 171 -3.52 -12.80 -4.26
C LEU A 171 -2.34 -12.53 -3.32
N TYR A 172 -2.04 -13.46 -2.37
CA TYR A 172 -0.96 -13.31 -1.41
C TYR A 172 0.41 -13.23 -2.10
N LEU A 173 0.65 -13.97 -3.17
CA LEU A 173 1.88 -13.85 -3.97
C LEU A 173 2.05 -12.41 -4.52
N GLY A 174 1.00 -11.85 -5.13
CA GLY A 174 1.01 -10.47 -5.58
C GLY A 174 1.18 -9.47 -4.44
N TRP A 175 0.54 -9.75 -3.30
CA TRP A 175 0.60 -8.95 -2.07
C TRP A 175 2.03 -8.82 -1.53
N GLU A 176 2.76 -9.91 -1.48
CA GLU A 176 4.16 -9.96 -1.10
C GLU A 176 5.07 -9.29 -2.15
N GLY A 177 4.76 -9.51 -3.42
CA GLY A 177 5.48 -8.90 -4.55
C GLY A 177 5.43 -7.37 -4.53
N VAL A 178 4.26 -6.76 -4.27
CA VAL A 178 4.15 -5.29 -4.13
C VAL A 178 4.87 -4.79 -2.87
N GLY A 179 4.89 -5.59 -1.80
CA GLY A 179 5.67 -5.30 -0.60
C GLY A 179 7.17 -5.20 -0.89
N LEU A 180 7.72 -6.18 -1.60
CA LEU A 180 9.12 -6.19 -2.03
C LEU A 180 9.43 -5.03 -2.98
N ALA A 181 8.62 -4.83 -4.01
CA ALA A 181 8.84 -3.77 -4.99
C ALA A 181 8.77 -2.38 -4.35
N SER A 182 7.85 -2.15 -3.40
CA SER A 182 7.77 -0.90 -2.64
C SER A 182 9.00 -0.66 -1.77
N TYR A 183 9.51 -1.69 -1.10
CA TYR A 183 10.77 -1.62 -0.35
C TYR A 183 11.93 -1.13 -1.23
N LEU A 184 12.09 -1.73 -2.43
CA LEU A 184 13.13 -1.36 -3.39
C LEU A 184 12.97 0.07 -3.93
N LEU A 185 11.73 0.53 -4.09
CA LEU A 185 11.40 1.85 -4.63
C LEU A 185 11.50 2.94 -3.56
N ILE A 186 11.05 2.70 -2.33
CA ILE A 186 11.18 3.66 -1.22
C ILE A 186 12.67 3.84 -0.86
N GLY A 187 13.42 2.74 -0.79
CA GLY A 187 14.86 2.72 -0.55
C GLY A 187 15.71 2.95 -1.80
N PHE A 188 15.16 3.52 -2.86
CA PHE A 188 15.85 3.66 -4.15
C PHE A 188 17.19 4.38 -4.02
N TRP A 189 17.25 5.46 -3.29
CA TRP A 189 18.48 6.20 -2.96
C TRP A 189 19.19 5.56 -1.77
N GLN A 190 19.85 4.43 -2.02
CA GLN A 190 20.50 3.60 -0.99
C GLN A 190 21.54 4.33 -0.15
N ASN A 191 22.13 5.40 -0.69
CA ASN A 191 23.14 6.21 0.00
C ASN A 191 22.54 7.17 1.04
N ARG A 192 21.21 7.29 1.11
CA ARG A 192 20.50 8.10 2.11
C ARG A 192 20.08 7.21 3.27
N PRO A 193 20.62 7.42 4.49
CA PRO A 193 20.20 6.63 5.65
C PRO A 193 18.70 6.77 5.97
N SER A 194 18.10 7.94 5.69
CA SER A 194 16.67 8.19 5.86
C SER A 194 15.82 7.32 4.92
N ALA A 195 16.21 7.17 3.65
CA ALA A 195 15.52 6.32 2.69
C ALA A 195 15.61 4.83 3.06
N ALA A 196 16.78 4.36 3.51
CA ALA A 196 16.96 3.00 3.98
C ALA A 196 16.09 2.70 5.23
N ALA A 197 16.06 3.64 6.19
CA ALA A 197 15.23 3.52 7.39
C ALA A 197 13.73 3.52 7.04
N ALA A 198 13.30 4.40 6.14
CA ALA A 198 11.92 4.48 5.67
C ALA A 198 11.48 3.19 4.96
N ALA A 199 12.34 2.64 4.08
CA ALA A 199 12.08 1.38 3.38
C ALA A 199 11.95 0.22 4.37
N THR A 200 12.87 0.10 5.33
CA THR A 200 12.83 -0.93 6.38
C THR A 200 11.56 -0.82 7.22
N LYS A 201 11.19 0.41 7.63
CA LYS A 201 9.97 0.65 8.39
C LYS A 201 8.73 0.24 7.59
N ALA A 202 8.63 0.67 6.33
CA ALA A 202 7.53 0.30 5.45
C ALA A 202 7.42 -1.23 5.29
N PHE A 203 8.54 -1.91 5.06
CA PHE A 203 8.58 -3.37 4.89
C PHE A 203 8.10 -4.08 6.16
N VAL A 204 8.68 -3.77 7.33
CA VAL A 204 8.35 -4.44 8.60
C VAL A 204 6.90 -4.19 9.01
N MET A 205 6.41 -2.95 8.90
CA MET A 205 5.01 -2.64 9.26
C MET A 205 4.00 -3.35 8.34
N ASN A 206 4.31 -3.45 7.05
CA ASN A 206 3.47 -4.22 6.13
C ASN A 206 3.47 -5.70 6.48
N ARG A 207 4.61 -6.28 6.90
CA ARG A 207 4.70 -7.69 7.33
C ARG A 207 3.79 -8.03 8.50
N VAL A 208 3.57 -7.11 9.41
CA VAL A 208 2.58 -7.30 10.49
C VAL A 208 1.18 -7.52 9.92
N GLY A 209 0.79 -6.72 8.91
CA GLY A 209 -0.45 -6.92 8.19
C GLY A 209 -0.48 -8.24 7.40
N ASP A 210 0.62 -8.56 6.71
CA ASP A 210 0.76 -9.75 5.88
C ASP A 210 0.59 -11.05 6.69
N VAL A 211 1.05 -11.08 7.96
CA VAL A 211 0.78 -12.19 8.90
C VAL A 211 -0.73 -12.34 9.15
N GLY A 212 -1.45 -11.24 9.30
CA GLY A 212 -2.92 -11.28 9.44
C GLY A 212 -3.58 -11.95 8.23
N LEU A 213 -3.22 -11.52 7.02
CA LEU A 213 -3.74 -12.12 5.79
C LEU A 213 -3.37 -13.62 5.67
N ALA A 214 -2.14 -14.01 6.00
CA ALA A 214 -1.72 -15.42 5.99
C ALA A 214 -2.56 -16.26 6.97
N LEU A 215 -2.77 -15.77 8.19
CA LEU A 215 -3.60 -16.46 9.19
C LEU A 215 -5.07 -16.58 8.74
N ALA A 216 -5.62 -15.56 8.06
CA ALA A 216 -6.95 -15.66 7.46
C ALA A 216 -7.02 -16.77 6.41
N ILE A 217 -5.99 -16.87 5.52
CA ILE A 217 -5.89 -17.93 4.51
C ILE A 217 -5.81 -19.31 5.20
N PHE A 218 -5.03 -19.45 6.25
CA PHE A 218 -4.94 -20.72 7.00
C PHE A 218 -6.28 -21.11 7.64
N LEU A 219 -7.02 -20.13 8.20
CA LEU A 219 -8.36 -20.41 8.76
C LEU A 219 -9.36 -20.79 7.66
N LEU A 220 -9.33 -20.14 6.50
CA LEU A 220 -10.16 -20.52 5.35
C LEU A 220 -9.87 -21.96 4.93
N PHE A 221 -8.59 -22.30 4.72
CA PHE A 221 -8.20 -23.66 4.34
C PHE A 221 -8.57 -24.70 5.41
N ALA A 222 -8.32 -24.42 6.67
CA ALA A 222 -8.61 -25.35 7.76
C ALA A 222 -10.11 -25.68 7.91
N ASN A 223 -11.00 -24.74 7.56
CA ASN A 223 -12.44 -24.91 7.71
C ASN A 223 -13.14 -25.35 6.40
N LEU A 224 -12.64 -24.90 5.24
CA LEU A 224 -13.27 -25.15 3.94
C LEU A 224 -12.48 -26.10 3.04
N GLY A 225 -11.21 -26.38 3.34
CA GLY A 225 -10.32 -27.22 2.54
C GLY A 225 -9.87 -26.60 1.21
N THR A 226 -10.18 -25.33 0.98
CA THR A 226 -9.88 -24.61 -0.26
C THR A 226 -9.46 -23.15 0.00
N THR A 227 -8.78 -22.54 -0.99
CA THR A 227 -8.41 -21.13 -1.00
C THR A 227 -8.86 -20.40 -2.27
N GLN A 228 -9.54 -21.11 -3.18
CA GLN A 228 -10.09 -20.54 -4.41
C GLN A 228 -11.33 -19.69 -4.12
N TYR A 229 -11.44 -18.53 -4.76
CA TYR A 229 -12.55 -17.60 -4.48
C TYR A 229 -13.92 -18.21 -4.77
N SER A 230 -14.08 -18.88 -5.91
CA SER A 230 -15.35 -19.49 -6.29
C SER A 230 -15.87 -20.48 -5.25
N GLU A 231 -14.98 -21.32 -4.71
CA GLU A 231 -15.33 -22.32 -3.70
C GLU A 231 -15.52 -21.72 -2.31
N VAL A 232 -14.60 -20.81 -1.91
CA VAL A 232 -14.69 -20.15 -0.59
C VAL A 232 -15.97 -19.34 -0.48
N PHE A 233 -16.34 -18.59 -1.52
CA PHE A 233 -17.52 -17.71 -1.46
C PHE A 233 -18.82 -18.52 -1.54
N ALA A 234 -18.86 -19.58 -2.35
CA ALA A 234 -20.02 -20.48 -2.40
C ALA A 234 -20.30 -21.16 -1.04
N ARG A 235 -19.23 -21.45 -0.27
CA ARG A 235 -19.30 -22.15 1.01
C ARG A 235 -19.13 -21.25 2.23
N ALA A 236 -19.14 -19.94 2.05
CA ALA A 236 -18.96 -18.96 3.13
C ALA A 236 -19.99 -19.12 4.26
N GLY A 237 -21.23 -19.54 3.93
CA GLY A 237 -22.30 -19.81 4.91
C GLY A 237 -22.08 -21.04 5.81
N GLU A 238 -21.13 -21.93 5.48
CA GLU A 238 -20.77 -23.08 6.33
C GLU A 238 -19.88 -22.67 7.52
N LEU A 239 -19.26 -21.49 7.46
CA LEU A 239 -18.37 -21.00 8.52
C LEU A 239 -19.16 -20.60 9.77
N SER A 240 -18.70 -21.03 10.94
CA SER A 240 -19.31 -20.57 12.19
C SER A 240 -19.11 -19.05 12.37
N PRO A 241 -20.03 -18.33 13.02
CA PRO A 241 -19.94 -16.88 13.21
C PRO A 241 -18.63 -16.42 13.85
N GLY A 242 -18.06 -17.19 14.78
CA GLY A 242 -16.79 -16.88 15.43
C GLY A 242 -15.60 -17.01 14.50
N VAL A 243 -15.56 -18.06 13.67
CA VAL A 243 -14.51 -18.28 12.66
C VAL A 243 -14.59 -17.20 11.57
N LEU A 244 -15.79 -16.90 11.09
CA LEU A 244 -16.02 -15.87 10.10
C LEU A 244 -15.60 -14.49 10.60
N LEU A 245 -15.93 -14.14 11.85
CA LEU A 245 -15.45 -12.90 12.47
C LEU A 245 -13.91 -12.87 12.56
N ALA A 246 -13.28 -13.97 12.99
CA ALA A 246 -11.82 -14.05 13.05
C ALA A 246 -11.18 -13.86 11.68
N ILE A 247 -11.70 -14.51 10.64
CA ILE A 247 -11.22 -14.36 9.25
C ILE A 247 -11.34 -12.89 8.80
N THR A 248 -12.51 -12.28 8.97
CA THR A 248 -12.74 -10.89 8.52
C THR A 248 -11.87 -9.88 9.28
N LEU A 249 -11.60 -10.07 10.57
CA LEU A 249 -10.68 -9.24 11.36
C LEU A 249 -9.22 -9.42 10.93
N LEU A 250 -8.80 -10.65 10.60
CA LEU A 250 -7.46 -10.95 10.09
C LEU A 250 -7.24 -10.39 8.67
N LEU A 251 -8.25 -10.47 7.79
CA LEU A 251 -8.24 -9.79 6.49
C LEU A 251 -8.13 -8.26 6.66
N LEU A 252 -8.86 -7.69 7.62
CA LEU A 252 -8.77 -6.27 7.96
C LEU A 252 -7.37 -5.89 8.45
N LEU A 253 -6.72 -6.73 9.26
CA LEU A 253 -5.34 -6.49 9.69
C LEU A 253 -4.39 -6.44 8.48
N GLY A 254 -4.54 -7.37 7.52
CA GLY A 254 -3.84 -7.34 6.24
C GLY A 254 -4.08 -6.02 5.50
N ALA A 255 -5.33 -5.61 5.37
CA ALA A 255 -5.72 -4.37 4.74
C ALA A 255 -5.13 -3.13 5.45
N CYS A 256 -5.08 -3.11 6.79
CA CYS A 256 -4.46 -2.02 7.56
C CYS A 256 -2.97 -1.85 7.21
N GLY A 257 -2.24 -2.94 6.99
CA GLY A 257 -0.83 -2.89 6.58
C GLY A 257 -0.66 -2.14 5.26
N LYS A 258 -1.17 -2.68 4.16
CA LYS A 258 -0.96 -2.12 2.82
C LYS A 258 -1.65 -0.77 2.62
N SER A 259 -2.84 -0.58 3.19
CA SER A 259 -3.64 0.63 3.00
C SER A 259 -3.34 1.72 4.04
N GLY A 260 -2.31 1.55 4.86
CA GLY A 260 -1.88 2.55 5.85
C GLY A 260 -3.01 2.98 6.78
N GLN A 261 -3.81 2.03 7.26
CA GLN A 261 -4.87 2.28 8.23
C GLN A 261 -4.33 2.19 9.66
N VAL A 262 -4.98 2.88 10.59
CA VAL A 262 -4.66 2.77 12.01
C VAL A 262 -4.82 1.32 12.47
N PRO A 263 -3.83 0.75 13.22
CA PRO A 263 -2.64 1.39 13.79
C PRO A 263 -1.37 1.33 12.91
N LEU A 264 -1.45 0.83 11.67
CA LEU A 264 -0.29 0.57 10.81
C LEU A 264 -0.02 1.68 9.78
N GLN A 265 -0.49 2.92 10.00
CA GLN A 265 -0.40 4.05 9.07
C GLN A 265 0.99 4.70 8.98
N ALA A 266 1.86 4.52 9.97
CA ALA A 266 3.04 5.35 10.18
C ALA A 266 4.17 5.16 9.15
N TRP A 267 4.12 4.12 8.30
CA TRP A 267 5.09 3.94 7.22
C TRP A 267 4.81 4.84 6.01
N LEU A 268 3.55 5.22 5.82
CA LEU A 268 3.06 5.86 4.61
C LEU A 268 3.65 7.28 4.40
N PRO A 269 3.72 8.18 5.40
CA PRO A 269 4.40 9.46 5.27
C PRO A 269 5.93 9.34 5.17
N ASP A 270 6.54 8.28 5.71
CA ASP A 270 7.99 8.06 5.60
C ASP A 270 8.36 7.51 4.21
N ALA A 271 7.44 6.84 3.51
CA ALA A 271 7.62 6.44 2.11
C ALA A 271 7.89 7.63 1.15
N MET A 272 7.67 8.87 1.61
CA MET A 272 8.03 10.09 0.87
C MET A 272 9.53 10.29 0.66
N GLU A 273 10.38 9.52 1.32
CA GLU A 273 11.83 9.50 1.08
C GLU A 273 12.20 8.96 -0.33
N GLY A 274 11.32 8.16 -0.94
CA GLY A 274 11.49 7.69 -2.32
C GLY A 274 11.24 8.78 -3.37
N PRO A 275 11.62 8.53 -4.65
CA PRO A 275 11.34 9.46 -5.76
C PRO A 275 9.84 9.75 -5.90
N THR A 276 9.49 10.98 -6.30
CA THR A 276 8.07 11.41 -6.34
C THR A 276 7.19 10.57 -7.27
N PRO A 277 7.64 10.06 -8.44
CA PRO A 277 6.84 9.14 -9.23
C PRO A 277 6.48 7.84 -8.49
N VAL A 278 7.35 7.35 -7.60
CA VAL A 278 7.06 6.22 -6.72
C VAL A 278 5.93 6.58 -5.76
N SER A 279 5.99 7.79 -5.17
CA SER A 279 4.91 8.28 -4.30
C SER A 279 3.59 8.33 -5.06
N ALA A 280 3.58 8.83 -6.31
CA ALA A 280 2.38 8.83 -7.15
C ALA A 280 1.85 7.40 -7.39
N LEU A 281 2.71 6.45 -7.72
CA LEU A 281 2.31 5.07 -8.00
C LEU A 281 1.75 4.37 -6.76
N ILE A 282 2.48 4.41 -5.64
CA ILE A 282 2.08 3.76 -4.38
C ILE A 282 0.77 4.33 -3.85
N HIS A 283 0.61 5.66 -3.87
CA HIS A 283 -0.45 6.36 -3.15
C HIS A 283 -1.70 6.65 -3.97
N ALA A 284 -1.65 6.56 -5.31
CA ALA A 284 -2.80 6.86 -6.15
C ALA A 284 -3.54 5.62 -6.64
N ALA A 285 -2.84 4.66 -7.23
CA ALA A 285 -3.49 3.63 -8.05
C ALA A 285 -3.16 2.18 -7.64
N THR A 286 -2.27 1.96 -6.63
CA THR A 286 -1.71 0.63 -6.44
C THR A 286 -1.68 0.18 -4.98
N MET A 287 -0.54 0.21 -4.29
CA MET A 287 -0.33 -0.48 -3.00
C MET A 287 -1.36 -0.12 -1.93
N VAL A 288 -1.64 1.18 -1.75
CA VAL A 288 -2.57 1.64 -0.71
C VAL A 288 -4.03 1.27 -1.02
N THR A 289 -4.34 0.96 -2.28
CA THR A 289 -5.67 0.51 -2.70
C THR A 289 -5.88 -1.00 -2.51
N ALA A 290 -4.79 -1.75 -2.29
CA ALA A 290 -4.84 -3.21 -2.16
C ALA A 290 -5.69 -3.69 -0.98
N GLY A 291 -5.68 -2.99 0.17
CA GLY A 291 -6.54 -3.37 1.30
C GLY A 291 -8.01 -3.08 1.06
N VAL A 292 -8.33 -1.98 0.37
CA VAL A 292 -9.72 -1.69 -0.05
C VAL A 292 -10.20 -2.77 -1.04
N TYR A 293 -9.34 -3.13 -2.01
CA TYR A 293 -9.59 -4.24 -2.92
C TYR A 293 -9.83 -5.55 -2.16
N LEU A 294 -8.99 -5.89 -1.17
CA LEU A 294 -9.10 -7.12 -0.40
C LEU A 294 -10.46 -7.22 0.32
N ILE A 295 -10.90 -6.13 0.98
CA ILE A 295 -12.21 -6.10 1.64
C ILE A 295 -13.34 -6.22 0.62
N ALA A 296 -13.29 -5.45 -0.48
CA ALA A 296 -14.28 -5.51 -1.55
C ALA A 296 -14.31 -6.89 -2.22
N ARG A 297 -13.15 -7.49 -2.53
CA ARG A 297 -13.05 -8.84 -3.09
C ARG A 297 -13.63 -9.91 -2.14
N SER A 298 -13.47 -9.70 -0.84
CA SER A 298 -14.00 -10.58 0.21
C SER A 298 -15.41 -10.18 0.65
N SER A 299 -16.14 -9.40 -0.15
CA SER A 299 -17.50 -8.94 0.18
C SER A 299 -18.46 -10.06 0.59
N PRO A 300 -18.44 -11.29 0.02
CA PRO A 300 -19.29 -12.38 0.48
C PRO A 300 -19.04 -12.77 1.95
N LEU A 301 -17.77 -12.76 2.38
CA LEU A 301 -17.42 -13.03 3.79
C LEU A 301 -17.83 -11.88 4.72
N TYR A 302 -17.59 -10.63 4.28
CA TYR A 302 -17.94 -9.46 5.08
C TYR A 302 -19.46 -9.24 5.20
N THR A 303 -20.23 -9.53 4.15
CA THR A 303 -21.69 -9.43 4.18
C THR A 303 -22.31 -10.35 5.24
N LEU A 304 -21.70 -11.51 5.45
CA LEU A 304 -22.11 -12.46 6.50
C LEU A 304 -21.53 -12.15 7.89
N SER A 305 -20.61 -11.16 8.01
CA SER A 305 -19.93 -10.79 9.25
C SER A 305 -20.21 -9.34 9.67
N PRO A 306 -21.32 -9.03 10.34
CA PRO A 306 -21.63 -7.67 10.79
C PRO A 306 -20.55 -7.08 11.72
N GLY A 307 -19.87 -7.91 12.51
CA GLY A 307 -18.74 -7.51 13.37
C GLY A 307 -17.52 -7.09 12.54
N GLY A 308 -17.22 -7.83 11.47
CA GLY A 308 -16.15 -7.49 10.54
C GLY A 308 -16.42 -6.19 9.78
N GLN A 309 -17.66 -5.98 9.31
CA GLN A 309 -18.08 -4.73 8.67
C GLN A 309 -17.91 -3.53 9.63
N LEU A 310 -18.43 -3.66 10.85
CA LEU A 310 -18.31 -2.60 11.85
C LEU A 310 -16.86 -2.26 12.16
N ALA A 311 -16.00 -3.27 12.32
CA ALA A 311 -14.57 -3.06 12.56
C ALA A 311 -13.90 -2.31 11.40
N ALA A 312 -14.17 -2.68 10.15
CA ALA A 312 -13.66 -2.00 8.97
C ALA A 312 -14.13 -0.54 8.90
N THR A 313 -15.41 -0.29 9.20
CA THR A 313 -16.00 1.06 9.24
C THR A 313 -15.34 1.93 10.31
N ILE A 314 -15.14 1.40 11.51
CA ILE A 314 -14.47 2.10 12.62
C ILE A 314 -13.03 2.45 12.25
N VAL A 315 -12.27 1.47 11.76
CA VAL A 315 -10.87 1.67 11.35
C VAL A 315 -10.79 2.73 10.25
N GLY A 316 -11.69 2.70 9.26
CA GLY A 316 -11.77 3.69 8.20
C GLY A 316 -12.07 5.09 8.74
N ALA A 317 -13.08 5.24 9.59
CA ALA A 317 -13.47 6.52 10.18
C ALA A 317 -12.35 7.14 11.05
N VAL A 318 -11.71 6.33 11.91
CA VAL A 318 -10.59 6.78 12.74
C VAL A 318 -9.41 7.20 11.88
N THR A 319 -9.06 6.39 10.87
CA THR A 319 -7.94 6.68 9.97
C THR A 319 -8.17 7.96 9.18
N LEU A 320 -9.40 8.16 8.70
CA LEU A 320 -9.82 9.38 8.01
C LEU A 320 -9.52 10.63 8.86
N LEU A 321 -10.01 10.66 10.09
CA LEU A 321 -9.83 11.82 10.99
C LEU A 321 -8.37 12.01 11.41
N VAL A 322 -7.65 10.93 11.72
CA VAL A 322 -6.22 10.96 12.04
C VAL A 322 -5.42 11.56 10.87
N GLY A 323 -5.65 11.09 9.65
CA GLY A 323 -5.00 11.62 8.45
C GLY A 323 -5.28 13.11 8.22
N CYS A 324 -6.55 13.53 8.39
CA CYS A 324 -6.97 14.91 8.27
C CYS A 324 -6.28 15.83 9.31
N ILE A 325 -6.29 15.45 10.58
CA ILE A 325 -5.72 16.26 11.68
C ILE A 325 -4.21 16.42 11.50
N ILE A 326 -3.50 15.33 11.19
CA ILE A 326 -2.05 15.37 11.02
C ILE A 326 -1.67 16.17 9.77
N GLY A 327 -2.42 16.02 8.67
CA GLY A 327 -2.20 16.77 7.43
C GLY A 327 -2.20 18.29 7.59
N CYS A 328 -2.96 18.82 8.57
CA CYS A 328 -2.99 20.24 8.90
C CYS A 328 -1.66 20.77 9.48
N ALA A 329 -0.81 19.91 10.04
CA ALA A 329 0.35 20.31 10.85
C ALA A 329 1.70 20.21 10.11
N TYR A 330 1.75 19.57 8.94
CA TYR A 330 2.98 19.41 8.17
C TYR A 330 3.21 20.58 7.20
N ASP A 331 4.47 20.89 6.95
CA ASP A 331 4.92 21.94 6.03
C ASP A 331 5.62 21.36 4.77
N ASP A 332 5.89 20.06 4.74
CA ASP A 332 6.43 19.32 3.60
C ASP A 332 5.28 18.95 2.63
N ILE A 333 5.40 19.39 1.35
CA ILE A 333 4.37 19.21 0.32
C ILE A 333 4.04 17.72 0.10
N LYS A 334 5.06 16.84 0.08
CA LYS A 334 4.86 15.40 -0.10
C LYS A 334 4.18 14.77 1.12
N LYS A 335 4.59 15.14 2.34
CA LYS A 335 4.01 14.60 3.58
C LYS A 335 2.57 15.02 3.77
N VAL A 336 2.19 16.26 3.41
CA VAL A 336 0.77 16.69 3.42
C VAL A 336 -0.04 15.83 2.46
N LEU A 337 0.46 15.57 1.24
CA LEU A 337 -0.20 14.70 0.28
C LEU A 337 -0.26 13.23 0.75
N ALA A 338 0.74 12.76 1.49
CA ALA A 338 0.74 11.42 2.11
C ALA A 338 -0.37 11.29 3.16
N TYR A 339 -0.49 12.25 4.10
CA TYR A 339 -1.59 12.24 5.07
C TYR A 339 -2.96 12.46 4.43
N SER A 340 -3.00 13.22 3.33
CA SER A 340 -4.20 13.29 2.50
C SER A 340 -4.53 11.93 1.87
N THR A 341 -3.55 11.08 1.55
CA THR A 341 -3.81 9.70 1.12
C THR A 341 -4.34 8.86 2.27
N VAL A 342 -3.73 8.94 3.47
CA VAL A 342 -4.24 8.25 4.68
C VAL A 342 -5.71 8.56 4.88
N SER A 343 -6.10 9.85 4.81
CA SER A 343 -7.49 10.26 5.01
C SER A 343 -8.43 9.76 3.91
N GLN A 344 -8.02 9.80 2.63
CA GLN A 344 -8.89 9.36 1.52
C GLN A 344 -9.04 7.82 1.48
N ILE A 345 -7.98 7.07 1.77
CA ILE A 345 -8.11 5.62 1.93
C ILE A 345 -8.94 5.28 3.18
N GLY A 346 -8.91 6.13 4.22
CA GLY A 346 -9.86 6.05 5.34
C GLY A 346 -11.32 6.16 4.90
N TYR A 347 -11.66 7.09 3.98
CA TYR A 347 -12.98 7.15 3.35
C TYR A 347 -13.35 5.85 2.63
N MET A 348 -12.43 5.32 1.83
CA MET A 348 -12.67 4.09 1.07
C MET A 348 -12.87 2.89 2.00
N MET A 349 -12.04 2.79 3.06
CA MET A 349 -12.16 1.73 4.06
C MET A 349 -13.47 1.84 4.84
N LEU A 350 -13.87 3.06 5.23
CA LEU A 350 -15.18 3.32 5.82
C LEU A 350 -16.27 2.84 4.87
N ALA A 351 -16.22 3.22 3.59
CA ALA A 351 -17.22 2.84 2.59
C ALA A 351 -17.36 1.33 2.45
N VAL A 352 -16.25 0.60 2.20
CA VAL A 352 -16.32 -0.87 2.06
C VAL A 352 -16.72 -1.55 3.38
N GLY A 353 -16.49 -0.93 4.53
CA GLY A 353 -16.98 -1.40 5.83
C GLY A 353 -18.48 -1.28 6.00
N LEU A 354 -19.16 -0.37 5.28
CA LEU A 354 -20.63 -0.24 5.30
C LEU A 354 -21.35 -1.45 4.66
N GLY A 355 -20.61 -2.40 4.10
CA GLY A 355 -21.18 -3.56 3.45
C GLY A 355 -21.79 -3.25 2.07
N PRO A 356 -22.90 -3.91 1.68
CA PRO A 356 -23.51 -3.73 0.36
C PRO A 356 -23.89 -2.28 0.03
N ALA A 357 -24.14 -1.44 1.02
CA ALA A 357 -24.38 -0.02 0.82
C ALA A 357 -23.14 0.79 0.42
N GLY A 358 -21.93 0.22 0.58
CA GLY A 358 -20.70 0.96 0.40
C GLY A 358 -19.62 0.31 -0.46
N TYR A 359 -19.68 -0.98 -0.78
CA TYR A 359 -18.63 -1.67 -1.54
C TYR A 359 -18.33 -0.97 -2.87
N ALA A 360 -19.34 -0.79 -3.71
CA ALA A 360 -19.18 -0.15 -5.02
C ALA A 360 -18.78 1.33 -4.91
N LEU A 361 -19.28 2.05 -3.88
CA LEU A 361 -18.94 3.45 -3.64
C LEU A 361 -17.48 3.63 -3.23
N GLY A 362 -16.94 2.72 -2.41
CA GLY A 362 -15.53 2.68 -2.06
C GLY A 362 -14.63 2.51 -3.29
N ILE A 363 -15.00 1.62 -4.22
CA ILE A 363 -14.29 1.41 -5.48
C ILE A 363 -14.45 2.62 -6.42
N MET A 364 -15.63 3.25 -6.48
CA MET A 364 -15.84 4.49 -7.26
C MET A 364 -14.91 5.61 -6.77
N HIS A 365 -14.82 5.79 -5.45
CA HIS A 365 -13.92 6.80 -4.90
C HIS A 365 -12.44 6.45 -5.14
N LEU A 366 -12.08 5.17 -5.11
CA LEU A 366 -10.74 4.69 -5.42
C LEU A 366 -10.34 5.02 -6.86
N LEU A 367 -11.23 4.82 -7.83
CA LEU A 367 -10.97 5.12 -9.24
C LEU A 367 -10.80 6.63 -9.47
N THR A 368 -11.69 7.45 -8.93
CA THR A 368 -11.57 8.92 -9.03
C THR A 368 -10.33 9.44 -8.31
N HIS A 369 -10.02 8.88 -7.13
CA HIS A 369 -8.81 9.19 -6.36
C HIS A 369 -7.54 8.89 -7.15
N GLY A 370 -7.51 7.80 -7.92
CA GLY A 370 -6.39 7.45 -8.78
C GLY A 370 -5.97 8.59 -9.71
N PHE A 371 -6.92 9.29 -10.32
CA PHE A 371 -6.65 10.42 -11.20
C PHE A 371 -6.15 11.65 -10.43
N PHE A 372 -6.93 12.17 -9.51
CA PHE A 372 -6.54 13.44 -8.86
C PHE A 372 -5.34 13.27 -7.93
N LYS A 373 -5.15 12.11 -7.31
CA LYS A 373 -4.02 11.90 -6.41
C LYS A 373 -2.71 11.72 -7.17
N ALA A 374 -2.72 10.96 -8.28
CA ALA A 374 -1.55 10.88 -9.15
C ALA A 374 -1.18 12.27 -9.68
N GLY A 375 -2.16 13.04 -10.17
CA GLY A 375 -1.96 14.41 -10.63
C GLY A 375 -1.35 15.32 -9.56
N LEU A 376 -1.83 15.25 -8.32
CA LEU A 376 -1.29 16.02 -7.20
C LEU A 376 0.15 15.65 -6.84
N PHE A 377 0.49 14.35 -6.81
CA PHE A 377 1.87 13.92 -6.54
C PHE A 377 2.81 14.28 -7.68
N LEU A 378 2.40 14.07 -8.93
CA LEU A 378 3.22 14.47 -10.08
C LEU A 378 3.38 16.00 -10.13
N GLY A 379 2.33 16.75 -9.80
CA GLY A 379 2.40 18.21 -9.66
C GLY A 379 3.33 18.66 -8.54
N ALA A 380 3.32 17.99 -7.39
CA ALA A 380 4.30 18.25 -6.33
C ALA A 380 5.73 17.93 -6.78
N GLY A 381 5.93 16.84 -7.54
CA GLY A 381 7.21 16.51 -8.15
C GLY A 381 7.67 17.56 -9.17
N SER A 382 6.74 18.13 -9.94
CA SER A 382 7.03 19.25 -10.86
C SER A 382 7.45 20.51 -10.09
N VAL A 383 6.75 20.86 -8.99
CA VAL A 383 7.15 21.97 -8.10
C VAL A 383 8.55 21.73 -7.55
N MET A 384 8.84 20.54 -7.03
CA MET A 384 10.17 20.21 -6.51
C MET A 384 11.24 20.29 -7.60
N HIS A 385 10.95 19.82 -8.81
CA HIS A 385 11.87 19.91 -9.95
C HIS A 385 12.25 21.35 -10.27
N GLY A 386 11.26 22.25 -10.33
CA GLY A 386 11.49 23.68 -10.53
C GLY A 386 12.11 24.41 -9.33
N MET A 387 12.05 23.81 -8.13
CA MET A 387 12.54 24.38 -6.87
C MET A 387 13.77 23.64 -6.31
N ASN A 388 14.61 23.05 -7.16
CA ASN A 388 15.85 22.36 -6.78
C ASN A 388 15.69 21.34 -5.65
N ASP A 389 14.67 20.45 -5.75
CA ASP A 389 14.32 19.39 -4.81
C ASP A 389 13.89 19.88 -3.39
N GLU A 390 13.56 21.16 -3.23
CA GLU A 390 13.00 21.65 -1.98
C GLU A 390 11.59 21.10 -1.76
N VAL A 391 11.29 20.69 -0.52
CA VAL A 391 10.00 20.13 -0.10
C VAL A 391 9.21 21.03 0.84
N ASP A 392 9.89 21.99 1.51
CA ASP A 392 9.28 22.86 2.50
C ASP A 392 8.48 23.99 1.84
N MET A 393 7.14 23.90 1.95
CA MET A 393 6.23 24.92 1.42
C MET A 393 6.45 26.32 2.03
N ARG A 394 7.12 26.44 3.19
CA ARG A 394 7.43 27.74 3.80
C ARG A 394 8.42 28.53 2.98
N LYS A 395 9.23 27.86 2.18
CA LYS A 395 10.19 28.48 1.25
C LYS A 395 9.60 28.78 -0.14
N PHE A 396 8.36 28.35 -0.42
CA PHE A 396 7.68 28.58 -1.71
C PHE A 396 6.95 29.95 -1.73
N GLY A 397 6.03 30.09 -2.64
CA GLY A 397 5.14 31.25 -2.80
C GLY A 397 5.27 31.91 -4.16
N GLY A 398 4.16 32.38 -4.71
CA GLY A 398 4.10 33.07 -6.00
C GLY A 398 4.43 32.21 -7.22
N LEU A 399 4.45 30.86 -7.09
CA LEU A 399 4.89 29.95 -8.17
C LEU A 399 3.91 29.86 -9.35
N TYR A 400 2.66 30.28 -9.21
CA TYR A 400 1.66 30.18 -10.30
C TYR A 400 2.08 30.87 -11.58
N ARG A 401 2.92 31.94 -11.51
CA ARG A 401 3.44 32.68 -12.67
C ARG A 401 4.59 31.97 -13.37
N PHE A 402 5.35 31.17 -12.64
CA PHE A 402 6.56 30.50 -13.15
C PHE A 402 6.24 29.09 -13.64
N MET A 403 5.18 28.48 -13.12
CA MET A 403 4.75 27.10 -13.39
C MET A 403 3.25 27.04 -13.69
N PRO A 404 2.75 27.68 -14.77
CA PRO A 404 1.31 27.83 -15.02
C PRO A 404 0.63 26.49 -15.32
N ILE A 405 1.27 25.56 -16.06
CA ILE A 405 0.68 24.25 -16.37
C ILE A 405 0.60 23.41 -15.09
N THR A 406 1.67 23.39 -14.31
CA THR A 406 1.71 22.72 -13.00
C THR A 406 0.67 23.30 -12.06
N PHE A 407 0.51 24.64 -12.01
CA PHE A 407 -0.51 25.28 -11.17
C PHE A 407 -1.93 24.88 -11.56
N VAL A 408 -2.28 24.91 -12.84
CA VAL A 408 -3.63 24.58 -13.32
C VAL A 408 -3.93 23.10 -13.07
N THR A 409 -3.03 22.18 -13.43
CA THR A 409 -3.24 20.74 -13.27
C THR A 409 -3.32 20.34 -11.80
N PHE A 410 -2.45 20.92 -10.95
CA PHE A 410 -2.49 20.74 -9.50
C PHE A 410 -3.77 21.32 -8.89
N GLY A 411 -4.18 22.49 -9.35
CA GLY A 411 -5.42 23.17 -8.92
C GLY A 411 -6.67 22.36 -9.22
N LEU A 412 -6.76 21.75 -10.40
CA LEU A 412 -7.87 20.86 -10.78
C LEU A 412 -7.90 19.58 -9.90
N GLY A 413 -6.74 18.97 -9.65
CA GLY A 413 -6.64 17.84 -8.71
C GLY A 413 -7.02 18.23 -7.28
N TYR A 414 -6.60 19.41 -6.81
CA TYR A 414 -6.99 19.97 -5.52
C TYR A 414 -8.49 20.17 -5.41
N LEU A 415 -9.11 20.83 -6.39
CA LEU A 415 -10.57 21.07 -6.40
C LEU A 415 -11.33 19.74 -6.42
N ALA A 416 -10.88 18.76 -7.22
CA ALA A 416 -11.47 17.41 -7.22
C ALA A 416 -11.37 16.75 -5.83
N LEU A 417 -10.20 16.82 -5.19
CA LEU A 417 -9.97 16.20 -3.89
C LEU A 417 -10.87 16.81 -2.78
N ILE A 418 -11.09 18.12 -2.76
CA ILE A 418 -11.95 18.76 -1.74
C ILE A 418 -13.43 18.54 -1.98
N GLY A 419 -13.82 17.94 -3.12
CA GLY A 419 -15.23 17.73 -3.48
C GLY A 419 -15.91 18.97 -4.05
N PHE A 420 -15.18 19.77 -4.85
CA PHE A 420 -15.78 20.90 -5.54
C PHE A 420 -16.87 20.42 -6.52
N PRO A 421 -18.06 21.03 -6.55
CA PRO A 421 -19.17 20.59 -7.38
C PRO A 421 -18.77 20.34 -8.85
N PHE A 422 -19.33 19.29 -9.43
CA PHE A 422 -19.13 18.83 -10.82
C PHE A 422 -17.75 18.22 -11.12
N LEU A 423 -16.81 18.15 -10.16
CA LEU A 423 -15.55 17.43 -10.31
C LEU A 423 -15.65 16.01 -9.75
N SER A 424 -14.69 15.17 -10.12
CA SER A 424 -14.73 13.72 -9.85
C SER A 424 -14.95 13.36 -8.37
N GLY A 425 -14.29 14.07 -7.45
CA GLY A 425 -14.40 13.80 -6.02
C GLY A 425 -15.75 14.16 -5.41
N TYR A 426 -16.49 15.11 -5.98
CA TYR A 426 -17.83 15.45 -5.56
C TYR A 426 -18.75 14.23 -5.63
N TYR A 427 -18.84 13.60 -6.80
CA TYR A 427 -19.72 12.45 -7.02
C TYR A 427 -19.39 11.25 -6.13
N SER A 428 -18.09 10.96 -5.94
CA SER A 428 -17.69 9.76 -5.21
C SER A 428 -17.68 9.94 -3.69
N LYS A 429 -17.28 11.12 -3.20
CA LYS A 429 -17.18 11.38 -1.75
C LYS A 429 -18.55 11.60 -1.14
N ASP A 430 -19.41 12.38 -1.79
CA ASP A 430 -20.73 12.70 -1.26
C ASP A 430 -21.60 11.44 -1.17
N ALA A 431 -21.48 10.52 -2.13
CA ALA A 431 -22.15 9.22 -2.08
C ALA A 431 -21.71 8.38 -0.86
N ILE A 432 -20.40 8.41 -0.50
CA ILE A 432 -19.90 7.72 0.71
C ILE A 432 -20.46 8.38 1.98
N ILE A 433 -20.49 9.71 2.05
CA ILE A 433 -21.04 10.45 3.20
C ILE A 433 -22.52 10.11 3.37
N GLU A 434 -23.27 10.07 2.28
CA GLU A 434 -24.69 9.72 2.26
C GLU A 434 -24.91 8.28 2.74
N ALA A 435 -24.19 7.30 2.21
CA ALA A 435 -24.27 5.91 2.65
C ALA A 435 -23.88 5.74 4.14
N ALA A 436 -22.93 6.55 4.64
CA ALA A 436 -22.57 6.54 6.05
C ALA A 436 -23.69 7.10 6.95
N PHE A 437 -24.39 8.17 6.54
CA PHE A 437 -25.57 8.67 7.26
C PHE A 437 -26.77 7.72 7.16
N GLY A 438 -26.79 6.82 6.18
CA GLY A 438 -27.81 5.79 6.01
C GLY A 438 -27.71 4.62 6.99
N GLN A 439 -26.68 4.57 7.83
CA GLN A 439 -26.57 3.54 8.86
C GLN A 439 -27.55 3.77 9.99
N GLU A 440 -28.09 2.68 10.55
CA GLU A 440 -29.11 2.74 11.58
C GLU A 440 -28.59 3.31 12.92
N GLY A 441 -29.45 4.06 13.60
CA GLY A 441 -29.25 4.54 14.95
C GLY A 441 -28.02 5.47 15.10
N TRP A 442 -27.22 5.29 16.13
CA TRP A 442 -26.05 6.11 16.43
C TRP A 442 -24.94 6.02 15.35
N ARG A 443 -24.88 4.92 14.61
CA ARG A 443 -23.88 4.66 13.59
C ARG A 443 -23.94 5.70 12.47
N GLY A 444 -25.14 6.04 12.00
CA GLY A 444 -25.35 7.08 10.97
C GLY A 444 -24.77 8.42 11.40
N TRP A 445 -25.05 8.86 12.63
CA TRP A 445 -24.53 10.13 13.15
C TRP A 445 -23.00 10.14 13.31
N VAL A 446 -22.43 9.05 13.84
CA VAL A 446 -20.99 8.98 14.11
C VAL A 446 -20.21 8.84 12.80
N PHE A 447 -20.56 7.91 11.92
CA PHE A 447 -19.80 7.66 10.70
C PHE A 447 -20.05 8.72 9.63
N GLY A 448 -21.30 9.16 9.44
CA GLY A 448 -21.64 10.25 8.55
C GLY A 448 -21.03 11.57 9.03
N GLY A 449 -21.12 11.86 10.33
CA GLY A 449 -20.49 13.03 10.93
C GLY A 449 -18.97 13.04 10.81
N ALA A 450 -18.31 11.90 11.04
CA ALA A 450 -16.86 11.75 10.86
C ALA A 450 -16.45 11.98 9.38
N ALA A 451 -17.22 11.42 8.44
CA ALA A 451 -16.97 11.60 7.02
C ALA A 451 -17.16 13.07 6.60
N MET A 452 -18.24 13.71 7.01
CA MET A 452 -18.53 15.12 6.71
C MET A 452 -17.49 16.07 7.33
N LEU A 453 -17.07 15.84 8.58
CA LEU A 453 -16.01 16.60 9.24
C LEU A 453 -14.67 16.40 8.52
N GLY A 454 -14.37 15.18 8.09
CA GLY A 454 -13.18 14.86 7.30
C GLY A 454 -13.14 15.65 5.98
N ALA A 455 -14.27 15.88 5.30
CA ALA A 455 -14.36 16.70 4.10
C ALA A 455 -13.96 18.15 4.38
N ALA A 456 -14.50 18.75 5.44
CA ALA A 456 -14.17 20.12 5.86
C ALA A 456 -12.70 20.30 6.19
N ILE A 457 -12.11 19.38 6.97
CA ILE A 457 -10.68 19.44 7.34
C ILE A 457 -9.80 19.20 6.10
N THR A 458 -10.21 18.31 5.18
CA THR A 458 -9.52 18.10 3.90
C THR A 458 -9.46 19.38 3.08
N ALA A 459 -10.57 20.10 2.99
CA ALA A 459 -10.63 21.39 2.31
C ALA A 459 -9.69 22.42 2.96
N PHE A 460 -9.60 22.45 4.29
CA PHE A 460 -8.69 23.33 5.00
C PHE A 460 -7.21 23.06 4.68
N TYR A 461 -6.71 21.84 4.90
CA TYR A 461 -5.27 21.60 4.76
C TYR A 461 -4.80 21.61 3.29
N MET A 462 -5.65 21.21 2.36
CA MET A 462 -5.31 21.26 0.94
C MET A 462 -5.31 22.70 0.42
N THR A 463 -6.25 23.54 0.84
CA THR A 463 -6.22 24.98 0.53
C THR A 463 -4.98 25.63 1.12
N ARG A 464 -4.62 25.31 2.37
CA ARG A 464 -3.37 25.76 2.99
C ARG A 464 -2.15 25.40 2.13
N LEU A 465 -2.08 24.17 1.64
CA LEU A 465 -0.98 23.70 0.76
C LEU A 465 -0.93 24.54 -0.52
N VAL A 466 -2.05 24.73 -1.21
CA VAL A 466 -2.13 25.52 -2.45
C VAL A 466 -1.74 26.98 -2.23
N LEU A 467 -2.23 27.60 -1.16
CA LEU A 467 -1.91 28.99 -0.81
C LEU A 467 -0.42 29.16 -0.52
N MET A 468 0.17 28.24 0.24
CA MET A 468 1.59 28.33 0.61
C MET A 468 2.51 28.06 -0.59
N THR A 469 2.10 27.25 -1.57
CA THR A 469 2.93 26.87 -2.72
C THR A 469 2.82 27.88 -3.84
N PHE A 470 1.62 28.19 -4.27
CA PHE A 470 1.40 28.91 -5.53
C PHE A 470 1.12 30.40 -5.33
N PHE A 471 0.60 30.81 -4.17
CA PHE A 471 0.20 32.19 -3.90
C PHE A 471 1.08 32.89 -2.86
N GLY A 472 0.83 34.17 -2.65
CA GLY A 472 1.53 35.00 -1.67
C GLY A 472 2.89 35.51 -2.15
N ALA A 473 3.69 36.00 -1.19
CA ALA A 473 5.02 36.54 -1.45
C ALA A 473 5.99 35.42 -1.87
N LYS A 474 6.93 35.75 -2.75
CA LYS A 474 8.01 34.87 -3.19
C LYS A 474 9.07 34.74 -2.09
N ARG A 475 8.92 33.75 -1.22
CA ARG A 475 9.80 33.57 -0.06
C ARG A 475 11.17 32.98 -0.40
N TRP A 476 11.32 32.47 -1.63
CA TRP A 476 12.54 31.85 -2.15
C TRP A 476 13.58 32.82 -2.70
N GLU A 477 13.23 34.10 -3.01
CA GLU A 477 14.12 35.04 -3.72
C GLU A 477 15.45 35.32 -2.98
N ASN A 478 15.46 35.28 -1.64
CA ASN A 478 16.66 35.55 -0.82
C ASN A 478 17.16 34.31 -0.05
N LEU A 479 16.75 33.14 -0.49
CA LEU A 479 17.09 31.87 0.15
C LEU A 479 17.84 30.95 -0.81
N LYS A 480 18.56 29.99 -0.26
CA LYS A 480 19.13 28.86 -1.00
C LYS A 480 18.32 27.61 -0.72
N ALA A 481 18.22 26.75 -1.72
CA ALA A 481 17.68 25.42 -1.57
C ALA A 481 18.49 24.60 -0.57
N SER A 482 17.91 23.52 -0.05
CA SER A 482 18.57 22.63 0.92
C SER A 482 19.89 22.02 0.39
N ASN A 483 20.06 21.99 -0.93
CA ASN A 483 21.31 21.59 -1.60
C ASN A 483 22.33 22.73 -1.83
N GLY A 484 22.08 23.94 -1.30
CA GLY A 484 22.95 25.12 -1.40
C GLY A 484 22.88 25.88 -2.71
N LYS A 485 22.03 25.48 -3.68
CA LYS A 485 21.84 26.15 -4.96
C LYS A 485 20.80 27.28 -4.86
N ASP A 486 20.90 28.26 -5.74
CA ASP A 486 19.89 29.31 -5.88
C ASP A 486 18.61 28.75 -6.52
N PHE A 487 17.47 29.32 -6.14
CA PHE A 487 16.19 28.93 -6.71
C PHE A 487 15.97 29.58 -8.09
N HIS A 488 15.62 28.77 -9.07
CA HIS A 488 15.24 29.21 -10.42
C HIS A 488 13.94 28.54 -10.85
N PRO A 489 12.78 28.98 -10.32
CA PRO A 489 11.51 28.35 -10.65
C PRO A 489 11.22 28.39 -12.14
N HIS A 490 10.93 27.25 -12.72
CA HIS A 490 10.59 27.07 -14.12
C HIS A 490 9.61 25.92 -14.30
N GLU A 491 8.87 25.93 -15.41
CA GLU A 491 7.94 24.86 -15.73
C GLU A 491 8.68 23.57 -16.10
N SER A 492 8.10 22.45 -15.75
CA SER A 492 8.67 21.15 -16.10
C SER A 492 8.55 20.85 -17.61
N PRO A 493 9.43 20.00 -18.17
CA PRO A 493 9.40 19.64 -19.58
C PRO A 493 8.10 18.92 -19.99
N ALA A 494 7.76 18.96 -21.29
CA ALA A 494 6.51 18.43 -21.82
C ALA A 494 6.29 16.94 -21.48
N VAL A 495 7.35 16.14 -21.39
CA VAL A 495 7.26 14.72 -21.00
C VAL A 495 6.72 14.53 -19.57
N MET A 496 6.85 15.54 -18.72
CA MET A 496 6.29 15.56 -17.37
C MET A 496 4.89 16.22 -17.34
N THR A 497 4.70 17.32 -18.05
CA THR A 497 3.43 18.06 -18.01
C THR A 497 2.30 17.38 -18.79
N ALA A 498 2.58 16.64 -19.87
CA ALA A 498 1.56 15.93 -20.64
C ALA A 498 0.80 14.86 -19.81
N PRO A 499 1.47 13.96 -19.05
CA PRO A 499 0.76 13.06 -18.12
C PRO A 499 -0.08 13.79 -17.08
N MET A 500 0.40 14.94 -16.56
CA MET A 500 -0.34 15.74 -15.59
C MET A 500 -1.63 16.30 -16.19
N ILE A 501 -1.60 16.75 -17.45
CA ILE A 501 -2.79 17.24 -18.17
C ILE A 501 -3.83 16.11 -18.33
N VAL A 502 -3.39 14.90 -18.74
CA VAL A 502 -4.30 13.75 -18.87
C VAL A 502 -4.95 13.40 -17.53
N LEU A 503 -4.17 13.39 -16.44
CA LEU A 503 -4.70 13.13 -15.08
C LEU A 503 -5.65 14.24 -14.61
N ALA A 504 -5.40 15.49 -14.99
CA ALA A 504 -6.29 16.61 -14.69
C ALA A 504 -7.64 16.48 -15.41
N VAL A 505 -7.65 16.02 -16.67
CA VAL A 505 -8.89 15.70 -17.40
C VAL A 505 -9.68 14.59 -16.68
N GLY A 506 -9.00 13.51 -16.24
CA GLY A 506 -9.64 12.47 -15.42
C GLY A 506 -10.18 13.01 -14.09
N SER A 507 -9.49 13.97 -13.46
CA SER A 507 -9.92 14.62 -12.22
C SER A 507 -11.21 15.43 -12.40
N ILE A 508 -11.49 15.93 -13.61
CA ILE A 508 -12.73 16.62 -13.95
C ILE A 508 -13.83 15.61 -14.28
N ALA A 509 -13.58 14.69 -15.22
CA ALA A 509 -14.63 13.96 -15.90
C ALA A 509 -14.98 12.58 -15.30
N ALA A 510 -14.02 11.91 -14.64
CA ALA A 510 -14.19 10.51 -14.25
C ALA A 510 -15.38 10.29 -13.29
N GLY A 511 -15.60 11.18 -12.31
CA GLY A 511 -16.69 11.04 -11.34
C GLY A 511 -18.06 11.13 -12.00
N MET A 512 -18.27 12.12 -12.87
CA MET A 512 -19.51 12.27 -13.62
C MET A 512 -19.76 11.08 -14.55
N PHE A 513 -18.71 10.56 -15.17
CA PHE A 513 -18.80 9.38 -16.04
C PHE A 513 -19.19 8.12 -15.25
N PHE A 514 -18.61 7.90 -14.08
CA PHE A 514 -18.86 6.71 -13.27
C PHE A 514 -20.22 6.75 -12.57
N ALA A 515 -20.62 7.91 -12.05
CA ALA A 515 -21.90 8.08 -11.35
C ALA A 515 -23.09 8.18 -12.31
N GLY A 516 -22.88 8.68 -13.53
CA GLY A 516 -23.97 8.93 -14.49
C GLY A 516 -24.68 7.64 -14.92
N GLY A 517 -25.97 7.47 -14.51
CA GLY A 517 -26.81 6.34 -14.87
C GLY A 517 -26.29 5.00 -14.30
N ASP A 518 -25.74 5.04 -13.09
CA ASP A 518 -25.21 3.86 -12.35
C ASP A 518 -24.23 2.99 -13.13
N ARG A 519 -23.48 3.61 -14.05
CA ARG A 519 -22.58 2.88 -14.96
C ARG A 519 -21.58 2.01 -14.24
N LEU A 520 -20.94 2.56 -13.20
CA LEU A 520 -19.92 1.83 -12.47
C LEU A 520 -20.52 0.86 -11.46
N THR A 521 -21.53 1.28 -10.70
CA THR A 521 -22.20 0.44 -9.69
C THR A 521 -22.88 -0.75 -10.35
N GLY A 522 -23.61 -0.54 -11.45
CA GLY A 522 -24.20 -1.62 -12.24
C GLY A 522 -23.16 -2.51 -12.95
N PHE A 523 -22.00 -1.94 -13.37
CA PHE A 523 -20.92 -2.75 -13.94
C PHE A 523 -20.26 -3.65 -12.88
N LEU A 524 -20.12 -3.16 -11.63
CA LEU A 524 -19.50 -3.89 -10.51
C LEU A 524 -20.44 -4.91 -9.86
N ALA A 525 -21.75 -4.81 -10.08
CA ALA A 525 -22.76 -5.65 -9.43
C ALA A 525 -22.48 -7.17 -9.52
N PRO A 526 -21.99 -7.74 -10.64
CA PRO A 526 -21.65 -9.17 -10.69
C PRO A 526 -20.53 -9.59 -9.72
N SER A 527 -19.64 -8.65 -9.32
CA SER A 527 -18.52 -8.93 -8.41
C SER A 527 -18.79 -8.54 -6.97
N LEU A 528 -19.62 -7.50 -6.72
CA LEU A 528 -19.80 -6.89 -5.40
C LEU A 528 -21.24 -6.99 -4.88
N GLY A 529 -22.17 -7.50 -5.70
CA GLY A 529 -23.61 -7.40 -5.46
C GLY A 529 -24.17 -6.05 -5.85
N GLU A 530 -25.49 -5.94 -5.87
CA GLU A 530 -26.19 -4.69 -6.14
C GLU A 530 -25.98 -3.68 -5.01
N LEU A 531 -25.85 -2.40 -5.38
CA LEU A 531 -25.77 -1.30 -4.42
C LEU A 531 -27.12 -1.21 -3.66
N GLN A 532 -27.03 -1.31 -2.34
CA GLN A 532 -28.19 -1.10 -1.47
C GLN A 532 -28.25 0.36 -1.04
N GLU A 533 -29.09 1.15 -1.71
CA GLU A 533 -29.31 2.52 -1.30
C GLU A 533 -29.99 2.58 0.08
N PRO A 534 -29.57 3.50 0.96
CA PRO A 534 -30.21 3.66 2.24
C PRO A 534 -31.64 4.19 2.08
N THR A 535 -32.61 3.48 2.64
CA THR A 535 -34.03 3.90 2.63
C THR A 535 -34.29 5.08 3.57
N HIS A 536 -33.46 5.24 4.59
CA HIS A 536 -33.51 6.32 5.58
C HIS A 536 -32.11 6.80 5.89
N THR A 537 -31.94 8.11 5.97
CA THR A 537 -30.69 8.74 6.42
C THR A 537 -30.94 9.59 7.65
N ALA A 538 -29.93 9.70 8.53
CA ALA A 538 -29.99 10.53 9.74
C ALA A 538 -30.24 12.02 9.45
N ILE A 539 -29.88 12.47 8.26
CA ILE A 539 -30.13 13.82 7.71
C ILE A 539 -30.83 13.64 6.36
N PRO A 540 -31.79 14.49 5.96
CA PRO A 540 -32.43 14.38 4.67
C PRO A 540 -31.45 14.30 3.50
N HIS A 541 -31.63 13.37 2.57
CA HIS A 541 -30.74 13.11 1.43
C HIS A 541 -30.33 14.37 0.66
N SER A 542 -31.30 15.27 0.39
CA SER A 542 -31.06 16.53 -0.34
C SER A 542 -30.15 17.51 0.41
N MET A 543 -30.06 17.42 1.74
CA MET A 543 -29.24 18.31 2.56
C MET A 543 -27.78 17.87 2.68
N ILE A 544 -27.47 16.59 2.50
CA ILE A 544 -26.13 16.05 2.70
C ILE A 544 -25.12 16.68 1.73
N PRO A 545 -25.35 16.69 0.40
CA PRO A 545 -24.43 17.35 -0.54
C PRO A 545 -24.28 18.86 -0.26
N LEU A 546 -25.38 19.53 0.05
CA LEU A 546 -25.35 20.96 0.38
C LEU A 546 -24.49 21.25 1.62
N LEU A 547 -24.70 20.51 2.71
CA LEU A 547 -23.93 20.65 3.94
C LEU A 547 -22.45 20.33 3.72
N THR A 548 -22.14 19.30 2.93
CA THR A 548 -20.76 18.94 2.60
C THR A 548 -20.06 20.06 1.83
N VAL A 549 -20.73 20.65 0.84
CA VAL A 549 -20.18 21.80 0.08
C VAL A 549 -19.99 23.02 0.98
N VAL A 550 -20.98 23.35 1.82
CA VAL A 550 -20.90 24.49 2.74
C VAL A 550 -19.75 24.31 3.75
N LEU A 551 -19.60 23.12 4.34
CA LEU A 551 -18.53 22.83 5.29
C LEU A 551 -17.16 22.82 4.61
N SER A 552 -17.06 22.30 3.39
CA SER A 552 -15.85 22.38 2.59
C SER A 552 -15.48 23.83 2.26
N ALA A 553 -16.44 24.65 1.84
CA ALA A 553 -16.25 26.08 1.60
C ALA A 553 -15.81 26.82 2.88
N LEU A 554 -16.36 26.45 4.04
CA LEU A 554 -15.92 26.99 5.33
C LEU A 554 -14.46 26.60 5.62
N GLY A 555 -14.06 25.35 5.35
CA GLY A 555 -12.66 24.90 5.45
C GLY A 555 -11.73 25.74 4.56
N VAL A 556 -12.11 25.99 3.32
CA VAL A 556 -11.37 26.87 2.38
C VAL A 556 -11.28 28.30 2.94
N LEU A 557 -12.38 28.86 3.42
CA LEU A 557 -12.43 30.22 3.99
C LEU A 557 -11.52 30.35 5.20
N ILE A 558 -11.55 29.39 6.13
CA ILE A 558 -10.68 29.37 7.31
C ILE A 558 -9.20 29.32 6.89
N ALA A 559 -8.85 28.47 5.92
CA ALA A 559 -7.49 28.40 5.41
C ALA A 559 -7.03 29.73 4.80
N TRP A 560 -7.90 30.38 4.03
CA TRP A 560 -7.61 31.68 3.45
C TRP A 560 -7.45 32.78 4.53
N LEU A 561 -8.29 32.81 5.56
CA LEU A 561 -8.17 33.77 6.66
C LEU A 561 -6.91 33.56 7.48
N VAL A 562 -6.50 32.31 7.73
CA VAL A 562 -5.36 31.98 8.59
C VAL A 562 -4.02 32.08 7.85
N VAL A 563 -3.98 31.67 6.57
CA VAL A 563 -2.74 31.55 5.78
C VAL A 563 -2.72 32.53 4.62
N GLY A 564 -3.83 32.72 3.92
CA GLY A 564 -3.87 33.57 2.71
C GLY A 564 -3.72 35.05 3.00
N ARG A 565 -4.23 35.54 4.15
CA ARG A 565 -4.18 36.95 4.56
C ARG A 565 -2.97 37.33 5.43
N LYS A 566 -2.24 36.34 5.95
CA LYS A 566 -1.11 36.57 6.85
C LYS A 566 0.21 36.19 6.17
N PRO A 567 1.31 36.93 6.43
CA PRO A 567 2.60 36.52 5.94
C PRO A 567 3.00 35.16 6.56
N VAL A 568 3.41 34.23 5.72
CA VAL A 568 3.89 32.92 6.15
C VAL A 568 5.35 33.05 6.57
N PRO A 569 5.70 32.77 7.83
CA PRO A 569 7.10 32.81 8.27
C PRO A 569 7.89 31.67 7.61
N VAL A 570 9.11 31.96 7.17
CA VAL A 570 10.03 30.98 6.56
C VAL A 570 10.43 29.93 7.60
N GLU A 571 10.75 30.38 8.82
CA GLU A 571 11.06 29.46 9.93
C GLU A 571 9.79 28.88 10.54
N ARG A 572 9.88 27.61 10.91
CA ARG A 572 8.76 26.90 11.52
C ARG A 572 8.52 27.39 12.95
N PRO A 573 7.30 27.88 13.29
CA PRO A 573 7.01 28.33 14.65
C PRO A 573 7.21 27.22 15.69
N GLN A 574 8.00 27.49 16.72
CA GLN A 574 8.24 26.53 17.82
C GLN A 574 7.10 26.53 18.83
N ARG A 575 6.55 27.72 19.14
CA ARG A 575 5.39 27.86 20.04
C ARG A 575 4.11 27.65 19.24
N VAL A 576 3.46 26.53 19.47
CA VAL A 576 2.20 26.13 18.81
C VAL A 576 1.23 25.57 19.84
N SER A 577 -0.06 25.53 19.48
CA SER A 577 -1.10 24.94 20.35
C SER A 577 -0.80 23.45 20.66
N PRO A 578 -1.31 22.91 21.77
CA PRO A 578 -1.14 21.49 22.11
C PRO A 578 -1.63 20.56 21.00
N ILE A 579 -2.72 20.89 20.31
CA ILE A 579 -3.29 20.12 19.20
C ILE A 579 -2.29 20.04 18.03
N VAL A 580 -1.71 21.17 17.63
CA VAL A 580 -0.71 21.20 16.53
C VAL A 580 0.55 20.45 16.96
N ARG A 581 0.94 20.50 18.24
CA ARG A 581 2.08 19.75 18.76
C ARG A 581 1.81 18.24 18.71
N ALA A 582 0.64 17.80 19.12
CA ALA A 582 0.22 16.40 19.03
C ALA A 582 0.17 15.92 17.57
N ALA A 583 -0.40 16.72 16.65
CA ALA A 583 -0.43 16.41 15.23
C ALA A 583 0.97 16.34 14.60
N ARG A 584 1.91 17.21 15.00
CA ARG A 584 3.32 17.15 14.57
C ARG A 584 4.06 15.91 15.09
N ALA A 585 3.58 15.31 16.19
CA ALA A 585 4.06 14.05 16.76
C ALA A 585 3.21 12.84 16.29
N ASP A 586 2.53 12.95 15.14
CA ASP A 586 1.69 11.90 14.52
C ASP A 586 0.61 11.36 15.48
N LEU A 587 0.07 12.22 16.36
CA LEU A 587 -0.86 11.87 17.44
C LEU A 587 -0.35 10.71 18.32
N GLY A 588 0.98 10.55 18.42
CA GLY A 588 1.62 9.48 19.16
C GLY A 588 1.71 8.14 18.44
N GLY A 589 1.27 8.01 17.20
CA GLY A 589 1.25 6.75 16.44
C GLY A 589 2.63 6.11 16.30
N ASN A 590 3.66 6.89 15.97
CA ASN A 590 5.04 6.41 15.94
C ASN A 590 5.55 5.96 17.33
N ALA A 591 5.21 6.71 18.40
CA ALA A 591 5.60 6.35 19.77
C ALA A 591 4.93 5.04 20.22
N LEU A 592 3.65 4.86 19.90
CA LEU A 592 2.90 3.63 20.17
C LEU A 592 3.52 2.43 19.44
N ASN A 593 3.77 2.53 18.14
CA ASN A 593 4.39 1.47 17.36
C ASN A 593 5.80 1.11 17.87
N ASN A 594 6.59 2.12 18.25
CA ASN A 594 7.89 1.90 18.86
C ASN A 594 7.80 1.15 20.20
N ALA A 595 6.82 1.50 21.04
CA ALA A 595 6.66 0.87 22.34
C ALA A 595 6.12 -0.56 22.25
N LEU A 596 5.14 -0.81 21.37
CA LEU A 596 4.44 -2.09 21.29
C LEU A 596 5.12 -3.11 20.38
N ALA A 597 5.82 -2.67 19.33
CA ALA A 597 6.39 -3.59 18.33
C ALA A 597 7.91 -3.46 18.21
N VAL A 598 8.44 -2.25 17.97
CA VAL A 598 9.85 -2.09 17.60
C VAL A 598 10.78 -2.42 18.76
N ARG A 599 10.57 -1.83 19.95
CA ARG A 599 11.40 -2.10 21.12
C ARG A 599 11.36 -3.55 21.59
N PRO A 600 10.18 -4.20 21.71
CA PRO A 600 10.11 -5.62 22.04
C PRO A 600 10.79 -6.51 21.01
N ALA A 601 10.61 -6.25 19.70
CA ALA A 601 11.26 -7.02 18.64
C ALA A 601 12.80 -6.91 18.70
N PHE A 602 13.34 -5.70 18.88
CA PHE A 602 14.79 -5.53 19.09
C PHE A 602 15.29 -6.14 20.40
N GLY A 603 14.46 -6.12 21.45
CA GLY A 603 14.75 -6.80 22.71
C GLY A 603 14.88 -8.32 22.51
N LEU A 604 13.90 -8.91 21.83
CA LEU A 604 13.90 -10.33 21.48
C LEU A 604 15.10 -10.70 20.58
N ALA A 605 15.36 -9.91 19.53
CA ALA A 605 16.50 -10.15 18.63
C ALA A 605 17.84 -10.14 19.38
N ARG A 606 18.06 -9.16 20.28
CA ARG A 606 19.28 -9.13 21.13
C ARG A 606 19.35 -10.33 22.08
N GLY A 607 18.21 -10.74 22.64
CA GLY A 607 18.13 -11.95 23.46
C GLY A 607 18.54 -13.19 22.68
N LEU A 608 17.99 -13.39 21.47
CA LEU A 608 18.32 -14.51 20.59
C LEU A 608 19.81 -14.51 20.19
N VAL A 609 20.37 -13.37 19.80
CA VAL A 609 21.81 -13.23 19.50
C VAL A 609 22.64 -13.57 20.73
N THR A 610 22.21 -13.18 21.93
CA THR A 610 22.93 -13.52 23.17
C THR A 610 22.87 -15.02 23.48
N VAL A 611 21.71 -15.65 23.29
CA VAL A 611 21.56 -17.10 23.45
C VAL A 611 22.42 -17.85 22.42
N ASP A 612 22.43 -17.43 21.17
CA ASP A 612 23.23 -18.04 20.12
C ASP A 612 24.73 -17.89 20.41
N SER A 613 25.21 -16.66 20.59
CA SER A 613 26.66 -16.40 20.73
C SER A 613 27.23 -16.85 22.08
N ARG A 614 26.50 -16.70 23.21
CA ARG A 614 27.00 -17.09 24.54
C ARG A 614 26.50 -18.46 24.98
N GLY A 615 25.32 -18.87 24.59
CA GLY A 615 24.74 -20.17 24.91
C GLY A 615 25.29 -21.25 23.97
N VAL A 616 24.90 -21.22 22.72
CA VAL A 616 25.23 -22.27 21.74
C VAL A 616 26.73 -22.27 21.41
N ASP A 617 27.23 -21.16 20.88
CA ASP A 617 28.65 -21.01 20.53
C ASP A 617 29.56 -21.14 21.76
N GLY A 618 29.13 -20.56 22.88
CA GLY A 618 29.82 -20.66 24.16
C GLY A 618 29.93 -22.09 24.65
N ALA A 619 28.89 -22.90 24.54
CA ALA A 619 28.91 -24.32 24.89
C ALA A 619 29.82 -25.12 23.95
N VAL A 620 29.73 -24.93 22.64
CA VAL A 620 30.57 -25.58 21.64
C VAL A 620 32.04 -25.26 21.88
N ASN A 621 32.37 -23.99 22.04
CA ASN A 621 33.74 -23.54 22.31
C ASN A 621 34.23 -23.99 23.68
N GLY A 622 33.34 -24.03 24.68
CA GLY A 622 33.64 -24.57 26.00
C GLY A 622 33.98 -26.05 25.99
N ILE A 623 33.23 -26.87 25.26
CA ILE A 623 33.51 -28.29 25.06
C ILE A 623 34.85 -28.47 24.32
N ALA A 624 35.07 -27.72 23.24
CA ALA A 624 36.31 -27.75 22.50
C ALA A 624 37.50 -27.35 23.38
N GLY A 625 37.36 -26.28 24.17
CA GLY A 625 38.37 -25.85 25.14
C GLY A 625 38.64 -26.87 26.23
N PHE A 626 37.58 -27.51 26.78
CA PHE A 626 37.71 -28.59 27.76
C PHE A 626 38.46 -29.82 27.18
N LEU A 627 38.10 -30.22 25.98
CA LEU A 627 38.79 -31.33 25.29
C LEU A 627 40.26 -30.99 25.02
N GLY A 628 40.56 -29.78 24.57
CA GLY A 628 41.92 -29.28 24.36
C GLY A 628 42.74 -29.26 25.64
N PHE A 629 42.16 -28.75 26.73
CA PHE A 629 42.79 -28.73 28.06
C PHE A 629 43.03 -30.14 28.59
N SER A 630 42.04 -31.04 28.49
CA SER A 630 42.12 -32.42 28.93
C SER A 630 43.17 -33.19 28.12
N SER A 631 43.19 -33.00 26.79
CA SER A 631 44.21 -33.55 25.90
C SER A 631 45.63 -33.09 26.30
N GLY A 632 45.79 -31.78 26.58
CA GLY A 632 47.07 -31.23 27.03
C GLY A 632 47.57 -31.82 28.37
N ARG A 633 46.61 -32.11 29.29
CA ARG A 633 46.93 -32.79 30.56
C ARG A 633 47.28 -34.29 30.36
N LEU A 634 46.51 -35.00 29.58
CA LEU A 634 46.74 -36.39 29.26
C LEU A 634 48.10 -36.60 28.53
N ARG A 635 48.44 -35.66 27.63
CA ARG A 635 49.71 -35.66 26.92
C ARG A 635 50.91 -35.54 27.86
N ARG A 636 50.78 -34.91 29.02
CA ARG A 636 51.89 -34.87 30.03
C ARG A 636 52.13 -36.20 30.69
N TRP A 637 51.19 -37.13 30.64
CA TRP A 637 51.43 -38.52 31.12
C TRP A 637 52.25 -39.34 30.13
N GLN A 638 52.34 -38.90 28.87
CA GLN A 638 53.26 -39.50 27.89
C GLN A 638 54.65 -38.98 28.13
N THR A 639 55.38 -39.63 29.07
CA THR A 639 56.75 -39.24 29.49
C THR A 639 57.79 -39.56 28.45
N GLY A 640 57.52 -40.38 27.43
CA GLY A 640 58.46 -40.85 26.44
C GLY A 640 59.37 -41.96 26.97
N PHE A 641 59.35 -42.32 28.27
CA PHE A 641 60.15 -43.35 28.86
C PHE A 641 59.43 -44.71 28.86
N VAL A 642 59.96 -45.68 28.16
CA VAL A 642 59.41 -47.05 28.07
C VAL A 642 59.16 -47.67 29.45
N ARG A 643 60.03 -47.41 30.45
CA ARG A 643 59.84 -47.87 31.83
C ARG A 643 58.57 -47.36 32.50
N SER A 644 58.16 -46.08 32.25
CA SER A 644 56.95 -45.52 32.80
C SER A 644 55.72 -46.18 32.20
N TYR A 645 55.73 -46.47 30.90
CA TYR A 645 54.64 -47.18 30.24
C TYR A 645 54.51 -48.62 30.69
N ALA A 646 55.63 -49.31 30.83
CA ALA A 646 55.69 -50.70 31.37
C ALA A 646 55.10 -50.74 32.78
N LEU A 647 55.48 -49.79 33.68
CA LEU A 647 54.94 -49.67 35.04
C LEU A 647 53.49 -49.41 35.06
N SER A 648 52.95 -48.48 34.22
CA SER A 648 51.54 -48.18 34.16
C SER A 648 50.72 -49.34 33.58
N MET A 649 51.27 -50.11 32.60
CA MET A 649 50.64 -51.32 32.11
C MET A 649 50.56 -52.39 33.18
N LEU A 650 51.66 -52.59 33.92
CA LEU A 650 51.75 -53.57 35.01
C LEU A 650 50.73 -53.19 36.11
N PHE A 651 50.71 -51.91 36.49
CA PHE A 651 49.77 -51.44 37.50
C PHE A 651 48.29 -51.58 37.03
N GLY A 652 47.99 -51.23 35.78
CA GLY A 652 46.67 -51.40 35.19
C GLY A 652 46.25 -52.88 35.13
N GLY A 653 47.19 -53.79 34.78
CA GLY A 653 46.96 -55.22 34.80
C GLY A 653 46.64 -55.74 36.21
N ILE A 654 47.42 -55.29 37.21
CA ILE A 654 47.14 -55.65 38.62
C ILE A 654 45.79 -55.18 39.08
N VAL A 655 45.43 -53.96 38.75
CA VAL A 655 44.07 -53.39 39.09
C VAL A 655 42.97 -54.22 38.43
N VAL A 656 43.08 -54.57 37.15
CA VAL A 656 42.11 -55.43 36.46
C VAL A 656 42.02 -56.80 37.08
N ILE A 657 43.10 -57.41 37.38
CA ILE A 657 43.14 -58.73 38.03
C ILE A 657 42.48 -58.64 39.45
N ALA A 658 42.85 -57.63 40.23
CA ALA A 658 42.23 -57.41 41.56
C ALA A 658 40.75 -57.20 41.46
N ALA A 659 40.29 -56.39 40.48
CA ALA A 659 38.84 -56.16 40.24
C ALA A 659 38.13 -57.47 39.84
N LEU A 660 38.72 -58.27 38.97
CA LEU A 660 38.23 -59.58 38.57
C LEU A 660 38.16 -60.54 39.75
N MET A 661 39.17 -60.52 40.66
CA MET A 661 39.20 -61.34 41.87
C MET A 661 38.06 -60.94 42.86
N VAL A 662 37.78 -59.64 42.98
CA VAL A 662 36.71 -59.13 43.82
C VAL A 662 35.35 -59.47 43.23
N VAL A 663 35.18 -59.37 41.92
CA VAL A 663 33.91 -59.69 41.22
C VAL A 663 33.73 -61.19 41.06
N GLY A 664 34.80 -61.96 41.02
CA GLY A 664 34.75 -63.41 40.85
C GLY A 664 34.74 -64.26 42.15
N ILE A 665 34.62 -63.61 43.32
CA ILE A 665 34.42 -64.32 44.58
C ILE A 665 32.88 -64.46 44.77
N PRO A 666 32.30 -65.65 44.57
CA PRO A 666 30.95 -65.92 44.94
C PRO A 666 30.83 -65.85 46.45
N THR A 667 29.96 -64.95 46.97
CA THR A 667 29.56 -64.96 48.40
C THR A 667 28.65 -66.10 48.73
#